data_c09e7f15fbb77fd5bb7ed2d31bd52b7e
#
_entry.id   c09e7f15fbb77fd5bb7ed2d31bd52b7e
#
_cell.length_a   1.000
_cell.length_b   1.000
_cell.length_c   1.000
_cell.angle_alpha   90.00
_cell.angle_beta   90.00
_cell.angle_gamma   90.00
#
_symmetry.space_group_name_H-M   'P 1'
#
loop_
_entity.id
_entity.type
_entity.pdbx_description
1 polymer ?
#
loop_
_entity_poly.entity_id
_entity_poly.type
_entity_poly.pdbx_seq_one_letter_code
_entity_poly.pdbx_strand_id
1 'polypeptide(L)'
;MTENKNPFLKPYNTPHDTAPFHLIKIEHYEPALLEGMKEQNEEIDAIVNNPEAPTFQNTIVALENSGALLDRVTTVFGNLMSAETSDEMQELAEKMMPLLSEHSNNISLNEKLFARIKAVYEQKDQLQLKGEDAQLLQKTYDSFVRSGANLTGEAKEKFRQLNTELSILTLRFSQNLLKETNNYELALTKKQLEGLPESSLESYAQTAKDKGKEGSIITLDAPSFVPFMKYCDDRSLRREVYMAYNTQCTHNNEYNNVDIIKQLVNIRMELAHLLGFSTFAEYKLKKRMAETSDAVYKLLNQLLDAYTPVALKEVAEVEALAREMEGNDFQLMPWDWAYYSEKLKNKKFNLNEEELRPYFELSQVEKGVFGLATRLYGITFKENKEIPVYHPDVKAYEVFDKDGSFLAVLYTDFHPRAGKRSGAWMTSYKEQWIENGVNSRPHVSVTMNFTKPSAGKPALLTFSEVNTFLHEFGHALHGMFANTTYSTMSGTSVYWDFVELPSQIMENFATEKEFLNTFARHYQTGEPIPAELIQKIVDASNFNVAYACLRQVSFVLLDMAWYTRRETFNGDVRAYEKEAWKKAQILPGVEDTCMSVQFSHIMAGGYSAGYYSYKWAEVLDADAFSLFKEKGIFNQEVAASFRENILSKGGTEHPMALYKRFRGQEPSIHALLKRNGIIN
;
A
#
# COMPACT_ATOMS: atom_id res chain seq x y z
N MET A 1 -41.68 9.98 17.40
CA MET A 1 -40.64 9.86 16.38
C MET A 1 -39.37 9.50 17.09
N THR A 2 -38.91 8.24 17.00
CA THR A 2 -37.61 7.84 17.54
C THR A 2 -36.55 8.54 16.72
N GLU A 3 -35.85 9.48 17.34
CA GLU A 3 -34.68 10.14 16.75
C GLU A 3 -33.75 9.08 16.23
N ASN A 4 -33.40 9.15 14.94
CA ASN A 4 -32.52 8.18 14.32
C ASN A 4 -31.14 8.30 14.98
N LYS A 5 -30.78 7.30 15.80
CA LYS A 5 -29.56 7.30 16.61
C LYS A 5 -28.31 6.89 15.80
N ASN A 6 -28.46 6.48 14.54
CA ASN A 6 -27.34 6.04 13.72
C ASN A 6 -26.48 7.25 13.29
N PRO A 7 -25.21 7.32 13.70
CA PRO A 7 -24.36 8.48 13.40
C PRO A 7 -24.10 8.67 11.90
N PHE A 8 -24.16 7.63 11.09
CA PHE A 8 -24.03 7.76 9.64
C PHE A 8 -25.17 8.47 8.95
N LEU A 9 -26.37 8.43 9.53
CA LEU A 9 -27.61 8.93 8.93
C LEU A 9 -27.92 10.39 9.31
N LYS A 10 -26.99 11.08 9.92
CA LYS A 10 -27.10 12.49 10.31
C LYS A 10 -25.77 13.21 10.11
N PRO A 11 -25.75 14.55 10.09
CA PRO A 11 -24.50 15.30 10.05
C PRO A 11 -23.58 14.87 11.18
N TYR A 12 -22.28 14.77 10.90
CA TYR A 12 -21.31 14.29 11.89
C TYR A 12 -21.12 15.23 13.08
N ASN A 13 -21.20 16.55 12.85
CA ASN A 13 -21.02 17.59 13.87
C ASN A 13 -19.69 17.46 14.63
N THR A 14 -18.66 17.04 13.93
CA THR A 14 -17.29 16.90 14.42
C THR A 14 -16.41 17.97 13.78
N PRO A 15 -15.22 18.25 14.33
CA PRO A 15 -14.29 19.16 13.65
C PRO A 15 -14.03 18.70 12.21
N HIS A 16 -14.15 19.61 11.25
CA HIS A 16 -13.96 19.35 9.80
C HIS A 16 -14.88 18.26 9.22
N ASP A 17 -15.99 17.96 9.87
CA ASP A 17 -16.92 16.90 9.47
C ASP A 17 -16.25 15.51 9.37
N THR A 18 -15.30 15.26 10.28
CA THR A 18 -14.59 13.98 10.39
C THR A 18 -15.51 12.88 10.93
N ALA A 19 -15.21 11.63 10.57
CA ALA A 19 -16.03 10.52 11.01
C ALA A 19 -16.11 10.43 12.54
N PRO A 20 -17.31 10.29 13.12
CA PRO A 20 -17.50 10.24 14.56
C PRO A 20 -17.22 8.82 15.10
N PHE A 21 -15.98 8.39 15.02
CA PHE A 21 -15.56 7.03 15.40
C PHE A 21 -16.00 6.64 16.81
N HIS A 22 -16.03 7.60 17.75
CA HIS A 22 -16.44 7.38 19.14
C HIS A 22 -17.93 7.02 19.29
N LEU A 23 -18.75 7.31 18.29
CA LEU A 23 -20.19 7.03 18.28
C LEU A 23 -20.55 5.83 17.42
N ILE A 24 -19.68 5.43 16.47
CA ILE A 24 -19.94 4.35 15.52
C ILE A 24 -19.77 3.00 16.21
N LYS A 25 -20.80 2.15 16.08
CA LYS A 25 -20.82 0.78 16.58
C LYS A 25 -21.14 -0.19 15.44
N ILE A 26 -20.83 -1.47 15.63
CA ILE A 26 -21.11 -2.52 14.65
C ILE A 26 -22.58 -2.49 14.17
N GLU A 27 -23.52 -2.31 15.07
CA GLU A 27 -24.95 -2.24 14.78
C GLU A 27 -25.39 -1.11 13.84
N HIS A 28 -24.51 -0.12 13.62
CA HIS A 28 -24.83 1.05 12.78
C HIS A 28 -24.52 0.80 11.30
N TYR A 29 -23.61 -0.12 10.97
CA TYR A 29 -23.15 -0.30 9.59
C TYR A 29 -24.21 -0.86 8.66
N GLU A 30 -24.85 -1.98 9.03
CA GLU A 30 -25.83 -2.63 8.16
C GLU A 30 -27.00 -1.70 7.78
N PRO A 31 -27.71 -1.06 8.73
CA PRO A 31 -28.76 -0.14 8.38
C PRO A 31 -28.31 1.03 7.50
N ALA A 32 -27.12 1.57 7.78
CA ALA A 32 -26.57 2.68 7.01
C ALA A 32 -26.15 2.27 5.60
N LEU A 33 -25.57 1.08 5.43
CA LEU A 33 -25.22 0.54 4.11
C LEU A 33 -26.48 0.30 3.27
N LEU A 34 -27.51 -0.29 3.87
CA LEU A 34 -28.79 -0.53 3.19
C LEU A 34 -29.47 0.78 2.77
N GLU A 35 -29.49 1.78 3.65
CA GLU A 35 -30.04 3.09 3.34
C GLU A 35 -29.21 3.80 2.24
N GLY A 36 -27.88 3.71 2.32
CA GLY A 36 -27.01 4.28 1.30
C GLY A 36 -27.23 3.66 -0.09
N MET A 37 -27.42 2.34 -0.15
CA MET A 37 -27.77 1.65 -1.41
C MET A 37 -29.12 2.11 -1.93
N LYS A 38 -30.10 2.25 -1.05
CA LYS A 38 -31.44 2.71 -1.42
C LYS A 38 -31.41 4.13 -1.97
N GLU A 39 -30.74 5.07 -1.29
CA GLU A 39 -30.61 6.44 -1.76
C GLU A 39 -29.91 6.52 -3.11
N GLN A 40 -28.82 5.77 -3.30
CA GLN A 40 -28.14 5.74 -4.60
C GLN A 40 -29.02 5.17 -5.70
N ASN A 41 -29.79 4.12 -5.43
CA ASN A 41 -30.75 3.58 -6.40
C ASN A 41 -31.80 4.64 -6.81
N GLU A 42 -32.31 5.43 -5.87
CA GLU A 42 -33.23 6.53 -6.15
C GLU A 42 -32.57 7.61 -7.03
N GLU A 43 -31.30 7.94 -6.74
CA GLU A 43 -30.52 8.90 -7.55
C GLU A 43 -30.26 8.40 -8.97
N ILE A 44 -29.91 7.12 -9.11
CA ILE A 44 -29.73 6.47 -10.43
C ILE A 44 -31.06 6.42 -11.20
N ASP A 45 -32.17 6.09 -10.55
CA ASP A 45 -33.49 6.09 -11.17
C ASP A 45 -33.87 7.49 -11.66
N ALA A 46 -33.54 8.53 -10.90
CA ALA A 46 -33.78 9.91 -11.30
C ALA A 46 -32.97 10.30 -12.57
N ILE A 47 -31.73 9.81 -12.68
CA ILE A 47 -30.92 10.02 -13.88
C ILE A 47 -31.54 9.29 -15.09
N VAL A 48 -31.86 8.01 -14.92
CA VAL A 48 -32.38 7.12 -15.98
C VAL A 48 -33.73 7.61 -16.48
N ASN A 49 -34.59 8.08 -15.60
CA ASN A 49 -35.96 8.51 -15.90
C ASN A 49 -36.08 10.01 -16.21
N ASN A 50 -34.98 10.73 -16.28
CA ASN A 50 -35.01 12.15 -16.65
C ASN A 50 -35.58 12.31 -18.07
N PRO A 51 -36.66 13.09 -18.24
CA PRO A 51 -37.29 13.29 -19.57
C PRO A 51 -36.44 14.13 -20.53
N GLU A 52 -35.46 14.88 -20.03
CA GLU A 52 -34.56 15.67 -20.82
C GLU A 52 -33.52 14.79 -21.52
N ALA A 53 -33.04 15.22 -22.67
CA ALA A 53 -31.94 14.56 -23.37
C ALA A 53 -30.70 14.48 -22.48
N PRO A 54 -29.89 13.41 -22.61
CA PRO A 54 -28.67 13.27 -21.82
C PRO A 54 -27.69 14.41 -22.08
N THR A 55 -27.21 15.03 -20.99
CA THR A 55 -26.18 16.07 -21.02
C THR A 55 -25.03 15.67 -20.07
N PHE A 56 -23.89 16.32 -20.24
CA PHE A 56 -22.77 16.16 -19.30
C PHE A 56 -23.23 16.38 -17.86
N GLN A 57 -24.00 17.45 -17.60
CA GLN A 57 -24.44 17.81 -16.25
C GLN A 57 -25.49 16.85 -15.70
N ASN A 58 -26.53 16.53 -16.46
CA ASN A 58 -27.64 15.72 -15.94
C ASN A 58 -27.36 14.21 -15.93
N THR A 59 -26.25 13.76 -16.51
CA THR A 59 -25.89 12.35 -16.60
C THR A 59 -24.52 12.07 -15.96
N ILE A 60 -23.47 12.71 -16.44
CA ILE A 60 -22.10 12.42 -15.97
C ILE A 60 -21.85 13.00 -14.59
N VAL A 61 -22.11 14.29 -14.39
CA VAL A 61 -21.93 14.96 -13.09
C VAL A 61 -22.94 14.44 -12.07
N ALA A 62 -24.18 14.21 -12.49
CA ALA A 62 -25.21 13.64 -11.62
C ALA A 62 -24.81 12.25 -11.11
N LEU A 63 -24.21 11.41 -11.96
CA LEU A 63 -23.69 10.12 -11.58
C LEU A 63 -22.51 10.24 -10.62
N GLU A 64 -21.56 11.14 -10.90
CA GLU A 64 -20.40 11.44 -10.03
C GLU A 64 -20.83 11.82 -8.61
N ASN A 65 -21.90 12.59 -8.49
CA ASN A 65 -22.42 13.05 -7.21
C ASN A 65 -23.37 12.06 -6.53
N SER A 66 -23.68 10.93 -7.16
CA SER A 66 -24.56 9.91 -6.60
C SER A 66 -23.87 9.07 -5.54
N GLY A 67 -24.63 8.52 -4.60
CA GLY A 67 -24.14 7.58 -3.62
C GLY A 67 -23.30 8.19 -2.49
N ALA A 68 -23.50 9.45 -2.16
CA ALA A 68 -22.71 10.15 -1.15
C ALA A 68 -22.82 9.46 0.24
N LEU A 69 -24.01 9.04 0.64
CA LEU A 69 -24.20 8.33 1.92
C LEU A 69 -23.50 6.96 1.89
N LEU A 70 -23.71 6.20 0.83
CA LEU A 70 -23.09 4.88 0.69
C LEU A 70 -21.57 4.98 0.72
N ASP A 71 -21.01 5.94 0.00
CA ASP A 71 -19.56 6.19 -0.02
C ASP A 71 -19.03 6.54 1.37
N ARG A 72 -19.74 7.38 2.11
CA ARG A 72 -19.40 7.78 3.47
C ARG A 72 -19.34 6.57 4.43
N VAL A 73 -20.29 5.64 4.32
CA VAL A 73 -20.35 4.44 5.16
C VAL A 73 -19.33 3.40 4.72
N THR A 74 -19.24 3.13 3.42
CA THR A 74 -18.32 2.11 2.88
C THR A 74 -16.85 2.50 3.09
N THR A 75 -16.55 3.79 3.04
CA THR A 75 -15.19 4.29 3.30
C THR A 75 -14.76 3.99 4.73
N VAL A 76 -15.59 4.27 5.73
CA VAL A 76 -15.30 3.94 7.13
C VAL A 76 -15.25 2.43 7.33
N PHE A 77 -16.26 1.71 6.85
CA PHE A 77 -16.34 0.26 6.99
C PHE A 77 -15.14 -0.47 6.38
N GLY A 78 -14.81 -0.14 5.13
CA GLY A 78 -13.70 -0.76 4.41
C GLY A 78 -12.34 -0.46 5.03
N ASN A 79 -12.11 0.78 5.44
CA ASN A 79 -10.85 1.17 6.07
C ASN A 79 -10.68 0.50 7.44
N LEU A 80 -11.72 0.43 8.25
CA LEU A 80 -11.64 -0.21 9.57
C LEU A 80 -11.57 -1.74 9.49
N MET A 81 -12.02 -2.36 8.41
CA MET A 81 -11.78 -3.78 8.14
C MET A 81 -10.29 -4.13 8.11
N SER A 82 -9.43 -3.20 7.72
CA SER A 82 -7.98 -3.39 7.70
C SER A 82 -7.28 -2.82 8.93
N ALA A 83 -7.77 -1.71 9.48
CA ALA A 83 -7.09 -0.97 10.55
C ALA A 83 -7.57 -1.33 11.96
N GLU A 84 -8.83 -1.71 12.13
CA GLU A 84 -9.44 -2.02 13.43
C GLU A 84 -10.59 -3.01 13.29
N THR A 85 -10.28 -4.23 12.84
CA THR A 85 -11.29 -5.27 12.66
C THR A 85 -11.54 -6.08 13.92
N SER A 86 -12.62 -6.85 13.90
CA SER A 86 -13.01 -7.80 14.95
C SER A 86 -13.73 -8.98 14.30
N ASP A 87 -13.97 -10.05 15.04
CA ASP A 87 -14.75 -11.18 14.54
C ASP A 87 -16.16 -10.75 14.13
N GLU A 88 -16.80 -9.88 14.92
CA GLU A 88 -18.12 -9.31 14.57
C GLU A 88 -18.09 -8.48 13.29
N MET A 89 -17.04 -7.68 13.10
CA MET A 89 -16.84 -6.90 11.88
C MET A 89 -16.67 -7.81 10.66
N GLN A 90 -15.89 -8.89 10.80
CA GLN A 90 -15.66 -9.85 9.72
C GLN A 90 -16.94 -10.60 9.35
N GLU A 91 -17.74 -11.01 10.33
CA GLU A 91 -19.05 -11.63 10.09
C GLU A 91 -20.00 -10.69 9.34
N LEU A 92 -20.02 -9.43 9.74
CA LEU A 92 -20.80 -8.40 9.05
C LEU A 92 -20.31 -8.21 7.61
N ALA A 93 -19.00 -8.20 7.39
CA ALA A 93 -18.41 -8.08 6.07
C ALA A 93 -18.82 -9.26 5.16
N GLU A 94 -18.81 -10.48 5.67
CA GLU A 94 -19.29 -11.67 4.92
C GLU A 94 -20.73 -11.54 4.47
N LYS A 95 -21.56 -10.92 5.29
CA LYS A 95 -22.97 -10.66 4.97
C LYS A 95 -23.13 -9.54 3.94
N MET A 96 -22.39 -8.45 4.11
CA MET A 96 -22.60 -7.22 3.34
C MET A 96 -21.85 -7.16 2.02
N MET A 97 -20.68 -7.81 1.90
CA MET A 97 -19.87 -7.73 0.67
C MET A 97 -20.61 -8.26 -0.57
N PRO A 98 -21.34 -9.39 -0.52
CA PRO A 98 -22.15 -9.82 -1.66
C PRO A 98 -23.22 -8.81 -2.07
N LEU A 99 -23.88 -8.19 -1.09
CA LEU A 99 -24.90 -7.16 -1.35
C LEU A 99 -24.33 -5.90 -1.98
N LEU A 100 -23.16 -5.46 -1.52
CA LEU A 100 -22.45 -4.30 -2.08
C LEU A 100 -21.97 -4.60 -3.50
N SER A 101 -21.48 -5.81 -3.75
CA SER A 101 -21.08 -6.26 -5.09
C SER A 101 -22.28 -6.30 -6.05
N GLU A 102 -23.40 -6.83 -5.62
CA GLU A 102 -24.64 -6.86 -6.40
C GLU A 102 -25.12 -5.43 -6.70
N HIS A 103 -25.11 -4.56 -5.73
CA HIS A 103 -25.48 -3.15 -5.90
C HIS A 103 -24.61 -2.46 -6.94
N SER A 104 -23.28 -2.64 -6.86
CA SER A 104 -22.33 -2.11 -7.83
C SER A 104 -22.59 -2.65 -9.24
N ASN A 105 -22.84 -3.94 -9.36
CA ASN A 105 -23.19 -4.59 -10.63
C ASN A 105 -24.52 -4.05 -11.20
N ASN A 106 -25.51 -3.81 -10.34
CA ASN A 106 -26.80 -3.24 -10.78
C ASN A 106 -26.64 -1.87 -11.40
N ILE A 107 -25.68 -1.06 -10.96
CA ILE A 107 -25.37 0.25 -11.54
C ILE A 107 -24.55 0.09 -12.82
N SER A 108 -23.42 -0.62 -12.76
CA SER A 108 -22.49 -0.75 -13.89
C SER A 108 -23.07 -1.52 -15.08
N LEU A 109 -24.05 -2.39 -14.84
CA LEU A 109 -24.73 -3.20 -15.86
C LEU A 109 -26.13 -2.68 -16.20
N ASN A 110 -26.50 -1.49 -15.71
CA ASN A 110 -27.77 -0.84 -16.03
C ASN A 110 -27.75 -0.33 -17.48
N GLU A 111 -28.53 -0.96 -18.34
CA GLU A 111 -28.56 -0.65 -19.78
C GLU A 111 -29.04 0.76 -20.09
N LYS A 112 -30.07 1.24 -19.38
CA LYS A 112 -30.62 2.58 -19.57
C LYS A 112 -29.65 3.67 -19.12
N LEU A 113 -28.97 3.43 -18.02
CA LEU A 113 -27.92 4.35 -17.53
C LEU A 113 -26.76 4.41 -18.52
N PHE A 114 -26.28 3.27 -18.97
CA PHE A 114 -25.18 3.24 -19.93
C PHE A 114 -25.57 3.87 -21.28
N ALA A 115 -26.81 3.70 -21.74
CA ALA A 115 -27.27 4.35 -22.95
C ALA A 115 -27.20 5.88 -22.85
N ARG A 116 -27.52 6.46 -21.71
CA ARG A 116 -27.39 7.90 -21.45
C ARG A 116 -25.93 8.34 -21.42
N ILE A 117 -25.06 7.59 -20.75
CA ILE A 117 -23.61 7.86 -20.70
C ILE A 117 -23.01 7.82 -22.11
N LYS A 118 -23.34 6.79 -22.87
CA LYS A 118 -22.88 6.61 -24.25
C LYS A 118 -23.33 7.74 -25.14
N ALA A 119 -24.58 8.21 -25.02
CA ALA A 119 -25.12 9.33 -25.78
C ALA A 119 -24.32 10.62 -25.51
N VAL A 120 -23.92 10.89 -24.27
CA VAL A 120 -23.07 12.04 -23.95
C VAL A 120 -21.66 11.83 -24.53
N TYR A 121 -21.10 10.64 -24.39
CA TYR A 121 -19.76 10.31 -24.87
C TYR A 121 -19.65 10.47 -26.41
N GLU A 122 -20.66 10.02 -27.15
CA GLU A 122 -20.70 10.17 -28.61
C GLU A 122 -20.75 11.64 -29.09
N GLN A 123 -21.16 12.56 -28.22
CA GLN A 123 -21.20 13.99 -28.49
C GLN A 123 -19.95 14.73 -27.97
N LYS A 124 -18.93 14.04 -27.50
CA LYS A 124 -17.76 14.66 -26.85
C LYS A 124 -17.09 15.75 -27.66
N ASP A 125 -17.01 15.60 -28.99
CA ASP A 125 -16.37 16.57 -29.86
C ASP A 125 -17.21 17.86 -30.02
N GLN A 126 -18.54 17.73 -30.02
CA GLN A 126 -19.46 18.85 -30.08
C GLN A 126 -19.59 19.61 -28.75
N LEU A 127 -19.44 18.90 -27.64
CA LEU A 127 -19.53 19.47 -26.28
C LEU A 127 -18.37 20.41 -25.96
N GLN A 128 -17.21 20.23 -26.60
CA GLN A 128 -16.00 21.04 -26.40
C GLN A 128 -15.58 21.09 -24.91
N LEU A 129 -15.75 19.99 -24.19
CA LEU A 129 -15.32 19.87 -22.81
C LEU A 129 -13.80 20.00 -22.72
N LYS A 130 -13.32 20.63 -21.66
CA LYS A 130 -11.90 20.88 -21.46
C LYS A 130 -11.46 20.38 -20.04
N GLY A 131 -10.18 20.06 -19.93
CA GLY A 131 -9.58 19.71 -18.65
C GLY A 131 -10.28 18.55 -17.97
N GLU A 132 -10.65 18.73 -16.71
CA GLU A 132 -11.24 17.69 -15.88
C GLU A 132 -12.59 17.19 -16.39
N ASP A 133 -13.40 18.05 -17.01
CA ASP A 133 -14.71 17.65 -17.52
C ASP A 133 -14.56 16.63 -18.66
N ALA A 134 -13.65 16.88 -19.57
CA ALA A 134 -13.33 15.93 -20.64
C ALA A 134 -12.79 14.62 -20.09
N GLN A 135 -11.92 14.70 -19.07
CA GLN A 135 -11.35 13.53 -18.42
C GLN A 135 -12.41 12.74 -17.64
N LEU A 136 -13.34 13.41 -16.96
CA LEU A 136 -14.43 12.74 -16.25
C LEU A 136 -15.34 11.97 -17.23
N LEU A 137 -15.70 12.57 -18.34
CA LEU A 137 -16.51 11.90 -19.37
C LEU A 137 -15.81 10.64 -19.90
N GLN A 138 -14.53 10.76 -20.26
CA GLN A 138 -13.75 9.62 -20.74
C GLN A 138 -13.63 8.52 -19.70
N LYS A 139 -13.29 8.90 -18.47
CA LYS A 139 -13.13 7.95 -17.35
C LYS A 139 -14.45 7.23 -17.03
N THR A 140 -15.55 7.96 -17.00
CA THR A 140 -16.88 7.39 -16.71
C THR A 140 -17.27 6.38 -17.78
N TYR A 141 -17.18 6.75 -19.06
CA TYR A 141 -17.47 5.84 -20.15
C TYR A 141 -16.59 4.58 -20.12
N ASP A 142 -15.27 4.77 -20.02
CA ASP A 142 -14.32 3.65 -19.96
C ASP A 142 -14.59 2.73 -18.76
N SER A 143 -14.91 3.30 -17.61
CA SER A 143 -15.21 2.53 -16.38
C SER A 143 -16.42 1.62 -16.58
N PHE A 144 -17.48 2.12 -17.20
CA PHE A 144 -18.67 1.32 -17.50
C PHE A 144 -18.36 0.20 -18.49
N VAL A 145 -17.66 0.49 -19.58
CA VAL A 145 -17.25 -0.51 -20.57
C VAL A 145 -16.39 -1.61 -19.92
N ARG A 146 -15.42 -1.22 -19.11
CA ARG A 146 -14.53 -2.14 -18.40
C ARG A 146 -15.22 -2.92 -17.28
N SER A 147 -16.37 -2.46 -16.84
CA SER A 147 -17.23 -3.14 -15.85
C SER A 147 -18.37 -3.94 -16.51
N GLY A 148 -18.30 -4.20 -17.81
CA GLY A 148 -19.18 -5.10 -18.51
C GLY A 148 -20.43 -4.46 -19.11
N ALA A 149 -20.51 -3.14 -19.24
CA ALA A 149 -21.70 -2.44 -19.74
C ALA A 149 -22.10 -2.85 -21.18
N ASN A 150 -21.14 -3.28 -22.01
CA ASN A 150 -21.40 -3.78 -23.36
C ASN A 150 -21.81 -5.26 -23.40
N LEU A 151 -21.81 -5.96 -22.27
CA LEU A 151 -22.21 -7.35 -22.22
C LEU A 151 -23.74 -7.49 -22.23
N THR A 152 -24.23 -8.58 -22.85
CA THR A 152 -25.65 -8.89 -22.95
C THR A 152 -25.92 -10.36 -22.62
N GLY A 153 -27.15 -10.69 -22.23
CA GLY A 153 -27.60 -12.06 -22.02
C GLY A 153 -26.78 -12.84 -20.99
N GLU A 154 -26.41 -14.05 -21.36
CA GLU A 154 -25.67 -14.98 -20.49
C GLU A 154 -24.30 -14.44 -20.06
N ALA A 155 -23.59 -13.73 -20.94
CA ALA A 155 -22.28 -13.14 -20.62
C ALA A 155 -22.40 -12.10 -19.52
N LYS A 156 -23.43 -11.27 -19.55
CA LYS A 156 -23.72 -10.27 -18.52
C LYS A 156 -23.99 -10.90 -17.17
N GLU A 157 -24.84 -11.95 -17.14
CA GLU A 157 -25.17 -12.66 -15.92
C GLU A 157 -23.94 -13.39 -15.34
N LYS A 158 -23.15 -14.00 -16.19
CA LYS A 158 -21.88 -14.65 -15.79
C LYS A 158 -20.91 -13.64 -15.19
N PHE A 159 -20.77 -12.47 -15.80
CA PHE A 159 -19.93 -11.39 -15.28
C PHE A 159 -20.37 -10.97 -13.87
N ARG A 160 -21.66 -10.78 -13.68
CA ARG A 160 -22.27 -10.44 -12.39
C ARG A 160 -21.94 -11.49 -11.32
N GLN A 161 -22.16 -12.76 -11.64
CA GLN A 161 -21.88 -13.88 -10.76
C GLN A 161 -20.40 -13.95 -10.36
N LEU A 162 -19.51 -13.83 -11.33
CA LEU A 162 -18.06 -13.89 -11.10
C LEU A 162 -17.56 -12.74 -10.21
N ASN A 163 -18.07 -11.53 -10.40
CA ASN A 163 -17.73 -10.40 -9.53
C ASN A 163 -18.14 -10.62 -8.08
N THR A 164 -19.32 -11.19 -7.85
CA THR A 164 -19.80 -11.50 -6.51
C THR A 164 -18.93 -12.57 -5.86
N GLU A 165 -18.61 -13.65 -6.57
CA GLU A 165 -17.70 -14.68 -6.08
C GLU A 165 -16.31 -14.14 -5.76
N LEU A 166 -15.79 -13.26 -6.62
CA LEU A 166 -14.50 -12.62 -6.42
C LEU A 166 -14.45 -11.81 -5.11
N SER A 167 -15.48 -11.04 -4.83
CA SER A 167 -15.60 -10.25 -3.59
C SER A 167 -15.56 -11.13 -2.34
N ILE A 168 -16.25 -12.27 -2.37
CA ILE A 168 -16.28 -13.21 -1.26
C ILE A 168 -14.90 -13.85 -1.06
N LEU A 169 -14.28 -14.31 -2.15
CA LEU A 169 -12.98 -14.99 -2.10
C LEU A 169 -11.85 -14.08 -1.62
N THR A 170 -11.81 -12.83 -2.08
CA THR A 170 -10.80 -11.87 -1.62
C THR A 170 -10.94 -11.56 -0.13
N LEU A 171 -12.17 -11.45 0.35
CA LEU A 171 -12.44 -11.27 1.79
C LEU A 171 -11.94 -12.47 2.61
N ARG A 172 -12.29 -13.69 2.20
CA ARG A 172 -11.85 -14.93 2.86
C ARG A 172 -10.33 -15.07 2.87
N PHE A 173 -9.69 -14.75 1.76
CA PHE A 173 -8.22 -14.74 1.68
C PHE A 173 -7.61 -13.87 2.78
N SER A 174 -8.09 -12.65 2.91
CA SER A 174 -7.58 -11.69 3.89
C SER A 174 -7.86 -12.10 5.33
N GLN A 175 -9.06 -12.62 5.60
CA GLN A 175 -9.45 -13.11 6.93
C GLN A 175 -8.60 -14.31 7.36
N ASN A 176 -8.39 -15.27 6.44
CA ASN A 176 -7.57 -16.45 6.71
C ASN A 176 -6.13 -16.08 7.05
N LEU A 177 -5.55 -15.15 6.28
CA LEU A 177 -4.17 -14.70 6.53
C LEU A 177 -4.05 -13.99 7.88
N LEU A 178 -4.99 -13.14 8.23
CA LEU A 178 -4.99 -12.46 9.53
C LEU A 178 -5.08 -13.46 10.70
N LYS A 179 -5.95 -14.45 10.59
CA LYS A 179 -6.12 -15.51 11.61
C LYS A 179 -4.84 -16.34 11.76
N GLU A 180 -4.23 -16.77 10.66
CA GLU A 180 -2.97 -17.52 10.71
C GLU A 180 -1.85 -16.71 11.38
N THR A 181 -1.75 -15.43 11.05
CA THR A 181 -0.77 -14.53 11.67
C THR A 181 -1.00 -14.43 13.18
N ASN A 182 -2.24 -14.20 13.59
CA ASN A 182 -2.59 -14.00 15.00
C ASN A 182 -2.51 -15.29 15.84
N ASN A 183 -2.68 -16.44 15.21
CA ASN A 183 -2.64 -17.74 15.91
C ASN A 183 -1.22 -18.23 16.22
N TYR A 184 -0.19 -17.62 15.63
CA TYR A 184 1.18 -18.04 15.86
C TYR A 184 1.79 -17.36 17.10
N GLU A 185 2.29 -18.18 18.00
CA GLU A 185 3.06 -17.75 19.18
C GLU A 185 4.17 -18.77 19.43
N LEU A 186 5.37 -18.29 19.72
CA LEU A 186 6.49 -19.13 20.11
C LEU A 186 7.08 -18.59 21.40
N ALA A 187 6.92 -19.35 22.49
CA ALA A 187 7.54 -19.04 23.78
C ALA A 187 8.98 -19.54 23.80
N LEU A 188 9.92 -18.68 24.11
CA LEU A 188 11.36 -19.00 24.11
C LEU A 188 12.02 -18.64 25.43
N THR A 189 13.04 -19.43 25.80
CA THR A 189 13.90 -19.20 26.95
C THR A 189 14.98 -18.18 26.64
N LYS A 190 15.65 -17.63 27.65
CA LYS A 190 16.78 -16.70 27.45
C LYS A 190 17.90 -17.32 26.63
N LYS A 191 18.19 -18.60 26.81
CA LYS A 191 19.20 -19.30 26.01
C LYS A 191 18.85 -19.38 24.56
N GLN A 192 17.58 -19.64 24.24
CA GLN A 192 17.07 -19.68 22.85
C GLN A 192 17.08 -18.31 22.17
N LEU A 193 17.13 -17.24 22.95
CA LEU A 193 17.16 -15.85 22.47
C LEU A 193 18.58 -15.26 22.39
N GLU A 194 19.62 -16.08 22.54
CA GLU A 194 20.99 -15.60 22.38
C GLU A 194 21.20 -14.93 21.03
N GLY A 195 21.93 -13.82 21.03
CA GLY A 195 22.18 -12.98 19.85
C GLY A 195 21.19 -11.83 19.67
N LEU A 196 20.00 -11.93 20.26
CA LEU A 196 19.00 -10.85 20.14
C LEU A 196 19.43 -9.63 20.97
N PRO A 197 19.27 -8.42 20.40
CA PRO A 197 19.56 -7.19 21.13
C PRO A 197 18.56 -6.97 22.26
N GLU A 198 18.95 -6.16 23.25
CA GLU A 198 18.12 -5.85 24.41
C GLU A 198 16.75 -5.32 24.04
N SER A 199 16.67 -4.47 23.00
CA SER A 199 15.40 -3.93 22.48
C SER A 199 14.42 -5.03 22.07
N SER A 200 14.91 -6.08 21.42
CA SER A 200 14.10 -7.23 21.02
C SER A 200 13.65 -8.05 22.23
N LEU A 201 14.55 -8.30 23.18
CA LEU A 201 14.22 -9.03 24.41
C LEU A 201 13.12 -8.32 25.21
N GLU A 202 13.21 -6.99 25.33
CA GLU A 202 12.19 -6.18 25.98
C GLU A 202 10.86 -6.25 25.23
N SER A 203 10.88 -6.19 23.91
CA SER A 203 9.70 -6.29 23.06
C SER A 203 9.01 -7.65 23.20
N TYR A 204 9.77 -8.73 23.19
CA TYR A 204 9.23 -10.08 23.35
C TYR A 204 8.64 -10.32 24.74
N ALA A 205 9.27 -9.76 25.77
CA ALA A 205 8.74 -9.80 27.15
C ALA A 205 7.42 -8.99 27.25
N GLN A 206 7.36 -7.83 26.62
CA GLN A 206 6.15 -7.02 26.58
C GLN A 206 5.01 -7.76 25.84
N THR A 207 5.30 -8.42 24.74
CA THR A 207 4.33 -9.25 24.01
C THR A 207 3.76 -10.35 24.91
N ALA A 208 4.60 -11.03 25.68
CA ALA A 208 4.14 -12.04 26.64
C ALA A 208 3.20 -11.43 27.69
N LYS A 209 3.58 -10.29 28.24
CA LYS A 209 2.79 -9.56 29.25
C LYS A 209 1.43 -9.13 28.68
N ASP A 210 1.40 -8.59 27.49
CA ASP A 210 0.16 -8.15 26.80
C ASP A 210 -0.80 -9.33 26.58
N LYS A 211 -0.27 -10.53 26.42
CA LYS A 211 -1.03 -11.78 26.28
C LYS A 211 -1.34 -12.47 27.61
N GLY A 212 -0.99 -11.85 28.74
CA GLY A 212 -1.19 -12.41 30.08
C GLY A 212 -0.30 -13.62 30.37
N LYS A 213 0.88 -13.70 29.75
CA LYS A 213 1.84 -14.80 29.89
C LYS A 213 3.17 -14.29 30.46
N GLU A 214 3.94 -15.21 31.03
CA GLU A 214 5.29 -14.94 31.51
C GLU A 214 6.32 -15.27 30.42
N GLY A 215 7.53 -14.71 30.55
CA GLY A 215 8.66 -14.99 29.68
C GLY A 215 8.67 -14.11 28.41
N SER A 216 9.06 -14.69 27.30
CA SER A 216 9.21 -14.03 26.01
C SER A 216 8.43 -14.77 24.94
N ILE A 217 7.68 -14.03 24.13
CA ILE A 217 6.88 -14.58 23.02
C ILE A 217 7.26 -13.92 21.72
N ILE A 218 7.49 -14.75 20.69
CA ILE A 218 7.75 -14.36 19.32
C ILE A 218 6.44 -14.51 18.53
N THR A 219 6.10 -13.51 17.75
CA THR A 219 4.95 -13.53 16.82
C THR A 219 5.43 -13.34 15.38
N LEU A 220 4.51 -13.35 14.42
CA LEU A 220 4.84 -13.11 13.01
C LEU A 220 4.68 -11.64 12.58
N ASP A 221 4.39 -10.75 13.52
CA ASP A 221 4.41 -9.31 13.26
C ASP A 221 5.83 -8.85 12.93
N ALA A 222 5.97 -7.88 12.03
CA ALA A 222 7.27 -7.42 11.55
C ALA A 222 8.25 -7.03 12.69
N PRO A 223 7.85 -6.28 13.73
CA PRO A 223 8.77 -5.95 14.83
C PRO A 223 9.24 -7.15 15.64
N SER A 224 8.51 -8.25 15.62
CA SER A 224 8.90 -9.52 16.27
C SER A 224 9.75 -10.37 15.31
N PHE A 225 9.28 -10.58 14.10
CA PHE A 225 9.89 -11.48 13.12
C PHE A 225 11.22 -10.96 12.57
N VAL A 226 11.29 -9.69 12.15
CA VAL A 226 12.47 -9.15 11.47
C VAL A 226 13.73 -9.18 12.33
N PRO A 227 13.73 -8.69 13.59
CA PRO A 227 14.90 -8.78 14.45
C PRO A 227 15.28 -10.23 14.79
N PHE A 228 14.29 -11.10 14.95
CA PHE A 228 14.55 -12.51 15.20
C PHE A 228 15.37 -13.16 14.10
N MET A 229 15.00 -12.94 12.84
CA MET A 229 15.73 -13.46 11.69
C MET A 229 17.12 -12.86 11.52
N LYS A 230 17.31 -11.60 11.94
CA LYS A 230 18.61 -10.91 11.88
C LYS A 230 19.59 -11.35 12.96
N TYR A 231 19.11 -11.64 14.17
CA TYR A 231 19.96 -11.68 15.36
C TYR A 231 19.95 -12.98 16.11
N CYS A 232 18.96 -13.85 15.96
CA CYS A 232 18.92 -15.10 16.72
C CYS A 232 20.07 -16.02 16.30
N ASP A 233 20.94 -16.38 17.25
CA ASP A 233 22.09 -17.24 16.98
C ASP A 233 21.70 -18.69 16.67
N ASP A 234 20.57 -19.16 17.16
CA ASP A 234 20.09 -20.53 16.95
C ASP A 234 19.51 -20.69 15.54
N ARG A 235 20.27 -21.34 14.67
CA ARG A 235 19.87 -21.59 13.28
C ARG A 235 18.58 -22.40 13.16
N SER A 236 18.41 -23.39 14.05
CA SER A 236 17.20 -24.22 14.00
C SER A 236 15.94 -23.44 14.32
N LEU A 237 16.04 -22.46 15.24
CA LEU A 237 14.94 -21.56 15.57
C LEU A 237 14.68 -20.54 14.45
N ARG A 238 15.73 -20.03 13.81
CA ARG A 238 15.54 -19.18 12.60
C ARG A 238 14.77 -19.93 11.53
N ARG A 239 15.14 -21.19 11.28
CA ARG A 239 14.42 -22.04 10.32
C ARG A 239 12.97 -22.25 10.75
N GLU A 240 12.72 -22.56 11.99
CA GLU A 240 11.36 -22.77 12.52
C GLU A 240 10.47 -21.55 12.31
N VAL A 241 10.96 -20.37 12.70
CA VAL A 241 10.22 -19.10 12.56
C VAL A 241 10.06 -18.72 11.07
N TYR A 242 11.10 -18.93 10.27
CA TYR A 242 11.02 -18.74 8.81
C TYR A 242 9.93 -19.63 8.20
N MET A 243 9.91 -20.90 8.58
CA MET A 243 8.88 -21.84 8.08
C MET A 243 7.49 -21.45 8.53
N ALA A 244 7.34 -21.04 9.79
CA ALA A 244 6.05 -20.56 10.29
C ALA A 244 5.50 -19.39 9.46
N TYR A 245 6.36 -18.44 9.12
CA TYR A 245 5.99 -17.28 8.30
C TYR A 245 5.66 -17.67 6.86
N ASN A 246 6.50 -18.51 6.25
CA ASN A 246 6.42 -18.80 4.81
C ASN A 246 5.50 -19.99 4.48
N THR A 247 4.88 -20.59 5.47
CA THR A 247 3.86 -21.64 5.30
C THR A 247 2.46 -21.21 5.76
N GLN A 248 2.27 -19.94 6.07
CA GLN A 248 0.95 -19.42 6.42
C GLN A 248 -0.08 -19.76 5.35
N CYS A 249 -1.27 -20.12 5.78
CA CYS A 249 -2.39 -20.46 4.90
C CYS A 249 -2.15 -21.67 3.97
N THR A 250 -1.19 -22.54 4.31
CA THR A 250 -0.92 -23.80 3.57
C THR A 250 -1.34 -25.06 4.36
N HIS A 251 -1.72 -24.90 5.63
CA HIS A 251 -2.01 -26.03 6.51
C HIS A 251 -3.39 -26.63 6.23
N ASN A 252 -3.57 -27.89 6.61
CA ASN A 252 -4.85 -28.57 6.49
C ASN A 252 -5.82 -28.12 7.58
N ASN A 253 -6.30 -26.91 7.47
CA ASN A 253 -7.27 -26.28 8.37
C ASN A 253 -8.18 -25.32 7.60
N GLU A 254 -9.07 -24.64 8.31
CA GLU A 254 -10.04 -23.71 7.72
C GLU A 254 -9.42 -22.44 7.13
N TYR A 255 -8.14 -22.16 7.43
CA TYR A 255 -7.42 -20.95 6.97
C TYR A 255 -6.56 -21.20 5.72
N ASN A 256 -6.68 -22.37 5.11
CA ASN A 256 -5.93 -22.71 3.91
C ASN A 256 -6.41 -21.90 2.70
N ASN A 257 -5.50 -21.20 2.03
CA ASN A 257 -5.83 -20.35 0.88
C ASN A 257 -5.51 -20.98 -0.48
N VAL A 258 -5.04 -22.23 -0.54
CA VAL A 258 -4.63 -22.85 -1.82
C VAL A 258 -5.79 -22.90 -2.82
N ASP A 259 -6.94 -23.43 -2.41
CA ASP A 259 -8.11 -23.50 -3.29
C ASP A 259 -8.70 -22.12 -3.59
N ILE A 260 -8.62 -21.20 -2.62
CA ILE A 260 -9.09 -19.82 -2.80
C ILE A 260 -8.31 -19.13 -3.92
N ILE A 261 -6.98 -19.21 -3.95
CA ILE A 261 -6.21 -18.57 -5.01
C ILE A 261 -6.42 -19.19 -6.38
N LYS A 262 -6.63 -20.52 -6.45
CA LYS A 262 -6.97 -21.16 -7.72
C LYS A 262 -8.27 -20.58 -8.29
N GLN A 263 -9.28 -20.43 -7.45
CA GLN A 263 -10.55 -19.82 -7.84
C GLN A 263 -10.36 -18.34 -8.22
N LEU A 264 -9.62 -17.57 -7.43
CA LEU A 264 -9.36 -16.15 -7.68
C LEU A 264 -8.72 -15.91 -9.06
N VAL A 265 -7.64 -16.62 -9.35
CA VAL A 265 -6.91 -16.40 -10.61
C VAL A 265 -7.71 -16.86 -11.83
N ASN A 266 -8.50 -17.93 -11.68
CA ASN A 266 -9.37 -18.41 -12.75
C ASN A 266 -10.57 -17.48 -12.99
N ILE A 267 -11.18 -16.96 -11.94
CA ILE A 267 -12.28 -15.97 -12.05
C ILE A 267 -11.78 -14.71 -12.73
N ARG A 268 -10.61 -14.18 -12.35
CA ARG A 268 -10.06 -12.99 -12.98
C ARG A 268 -9.76 -13.20 -14.46
N MET A 269 -9.25 -14.36 -14.82
CA MET A 269 -9.06 -14.75 -16.22
C MET A 269 -10.40 -14.77 -16.98
N GLU A 270 -11.42 -15.41 -16.44
CA GLU A 270 -12.75 -15.48 -17.05
C GLU A 270 -13.39 -14.09 -17.22
N LEU A 271 -13.27 -13.22 -16.22
CA LEU A 271 -13.72 -11.83 -16.31
C LEU A 271 -13.04 -11.08 -17.46
N ALA A 272 -11.75 -11.25 -17.59
CA ALA A 272 -10.99 -10.64 -18.70
C ALA A 272 -11.44 -11.17 -20.06
N HIS A 273 -11.65 -12.49 -20.18
CA HIS A 273 -12.16 -13.12 -21.40
C HIS A 273 -13.54 -12.59 -21.79
N LEU A 274 -14.46 -12.45 -20.83
CA LEU A 274 -15.78 -11.88 -21.07
C LEU A 274 -15.70 -10.44 -21.61
N LEU A 275 -14.70 -9.68 -21.19
CA LEU A 275 -14.48 -8.29 -21.64
C LEU A 275 -13.67 -8.21 -22.94
N GLY A 276 -13.32 -9.35 -23.56
CA GLY A 276 -12.61 -9.38 -24.84
C GLY A 276 -11.08 -9.33 -24.75
N PHE A 277 -10.52 -9.55 -23.55
CA PHE A 277 -9.08 -9.63 -23.35
C PHE A 277 -8.62 -11.08 -23.25
N SER A 278 -7.45 -11.40 -23.78
CA SER A 278 -6.91 -12.76 -23.74
C SER A 278 -6.33 -13.12 -22.37
N THR A 279 -5.91 -12.12 -21.59
CA THR A 279 -5.42 -12.29 -20.22
C THR A 279 -5.94 -11.22 -19.29
N PHE A 280 -5.95 -11.50 -17.99
CA PHE A 280 -6.27 -10.50 -16.98
C PHE A 280 -5.24 -9.35 -16.96
N ALA A 281 -3.96 -9.67 -17.19
CA ALA A 281 -2.91 -8.67 -17.28
C ALA A 281 -3.17 -7.67 -18.41
N GLU A 282 -3.56 -8.13 -19.61
CA GLU A 282 -3.93 -7.22 -20.71
C GLU A 282 -5.06 -6.30 -20.32
N TYR A 283 -6.08 -6.83 -19.66
CA TYR A 283 -7.20 -6.04 -19.16
C TYR A 283 -6.72 -4.94 -18.20
N LYS A 284 -5.91 -5.30 -17.19
CA LYS A 284 -5.42 -4.34 -16.20
C LYS A 284 -4.48 -3.30 -16.81
N LEU A 285 -3.52 -3.74 -17.60
CA LEU A 285 -2.47 -2.88 -18.14
C LEU A 285 -2.97 -1.87 -19.16
N LYS A 286 -4.11 -2.10 -19.78
CA LYS A 286 -4.74 -1.16 -20.73
C LYS A 286 -4.85 0.25 -20.14
N LYS A 287 -5.06 0.38 -18.84
CA LYS A 287 -5.19 1.66 -18.11
C LYS A 287 -3.99 1.86 -17.17
N ARG A 288 -2.78 1.66 -17.70
CA ARG A 288 -1.51 1.87 -16.98
C ARG A 288 -0.53 2.60 -17.93
N MET A 289 0.53 3.17 -17.37
CA MET A 289 1.63 3.75 -18.17
C MET A 289 2.32 2.69 -19.03
N ALA A 290 2.48 1.47 -18.49
CA ALA A 290 3.09 0.35 -19.21
C ALA A 290 2.26 -0.12 -20.42
N GLU A 291 0.95 -0.04 -20.35
CA GLU A 291 -0.03 -0.40 -21.39
C GLU A 291 -0.06 -1.88 -21.77
N THR A 292 1.09 -2.57 -21.81
CA THR A 292 1.22 -3.96 -22.27
C THR A 292 2.05 -4.81 -21.34
N SER A 293 1.81 -6.13 -21.36
CA SER A 293 2.67 -7.12 -20.67
C SER A 293 4.10 -7.06 -21.18
N ASP A 294 4.30 -6.85 -22.47
CA ASP A 294 5.64 -6.75 -23.06
C ASP A 294 6.46 -5.61 -22.48
N ALA A 295 5.84 -4.46 -22.21
CA ALA A 295 6.52 -3.33 -21.56
C ALA A 295 6.96 -3.68 -20.13
N VAL A 296 6.12 -4.42 -19.39
CA VAL A 296 6.46 -4.90 -18.04
C VAL A 296 7.64 -5.87 -18.11
N TYR A 297 7.60 -6.88 -18.97
CA TYR A 297 8.69 -7.85 -19.12
C TYR A 297 9.98 -7.20 -19.64
N LYS A 298 9.88 -6.19 -20.48
CA LYS A 298 11.05 -5.41 -20.92
C LYS A 298 11.76 -4.78 -19.71
N LEU A 299 11.03 -4.13 -18.82
CA LEU A 299 11.60 -3.58 -17.59
C LEU A 299 12.22 -4.68 -16.72
N LEU A 300 11.51 -5.80 -16.51
CA LEU A 300 12.02 -6.91 -15.72
C LEU A 300 13.31 -7.50 -16.29
N ASN A 301 13.38 -7.67 -17.60
CA ASN A 301 14.58 -8.19 -18.27
C ASN A 301 15.76 -7.21 -18.15
N GLN A 302 15.52 -5.90 -18.29
CA GLN A 302 16.54 -4.88 -18.05
C GLN A 302 17.09 -4.95 -16.63
N LEU A 303 16.20 -5.11 -15.63
CA LEU A 303 16.62 -5.25 -14.24
C LEU A 303 17.36 -6.56 -13.97
N LEU A 304 16.87 -7.68 -14.51
CA LEU A 304 17.54 -8.98 -14.40
C LEU A 304 18.95 -8.94 -15.00
N ASP A 305 19.09 -8.39 -16.20
CA ASP A 305 20.39 -8.31 -16.89
C ASP A 305 21.39 -7.44 -16.10
N ALA A 306 20.94 -6.31 -15.57
CA ALA A 306 21.79 -5.36 -14.86
C ALA A 306 22.13 -5.82 -13.43
N TYR A 307 21.16 -6.36 -12.70
CA TYR A 307 21.30 -6.63 -11.25
C TYR A 307 21.74 -8.07 -10.95
N THR A 308 21.45 -9.07 -11.78
CA THR A 308 21.80 -10.46 -11.48
C THR A 308 23.31 -10.68 -11.25
N PRO A 309 24.23 -10.17 -12.09
CA PRO A 309 25.66 -10.36 -11.84
C PRO A 309 26.10 -9.77 -10.49
N VAL A 310 25.55 -8.62 -10.10
CA VAL A 310 25.87 -7.96 -8.83
C VAL A 310 25.27 -8.74 -7.66
N ALA A 311 24.03 -9.20 -7.78
CA ALA A 311 23.36 -10.00 -6.76
C ALA A 311 24.08 -11.32 -6.47
N LEU A 312 24.59 -11.99 -7.50
CA LEU A 312 25.38 -13.22 -7.34
C LEU A 312 26.66 -12.97 -6.54
N LYS A 313 27.33 -11.83 -6.77
CA LYS A 313 28.50 -11.40 -5.99
C LYS A 313 28.13 -11.11 -4.54
N GLU A 314 27.02 -10.43 -4.31
CA GLU A 314 26.50 -10.12 -2.97
C GLU A 314 26.22 -11.39 -2.17
N VAL A 315 25.54 -12.37 -2.79
CA VAL A 315 25.25 -13.68 -2.17
C VAL A 315 26.53 -14.45 -1.87
N ALA A 316 27.47 -14.48 -2.82
CA ALA A 316 28.77 -15.15 -2.63
C ALA A 316 29.56 -14.54 -1.45
N GLU A 317 29.52 -13.23 -1.28
CA GLU A 317 30.20 -12.53 -0.19
C GLU A 317 29.57 -12.85 1.18
N VAL A 318 28.24 -12.89 1.24
CA VAL A 318 27.50 -13.29 2.46
C VAL A 318 27.79 -14.76 2.81
N GLU A 319 27.75 -15.66 1.82
CA GLU A 319 28.05 -17.08 2.01
C GLU A 319 29.51 -17.29 2.45
N ALA A 320 30.45 -16.54 1.90
CA ALA A 320 31.85 -16.59 2.31
C ALA A 320 32.02 -16.24 3.80
N LEU A 321 31.34 -15.23 4.29
CA LEU A 321 31.34 -14.89 5.73
C LEU A 321 30.72 -16.01 6.56
N ALA A 322 29.59 -16.56 6.10
CA ALA A 322 28.95 -17.68 6.81
C ALA A 322 29.86 -18.88 6.93
N ARG A 323 30.60 -19.23 5.86
CA ARG A 323 31.58 -20.33 5.87
C ARG A 323 32.80 -20.03 6.75
N GLU A 324 33.26 -18.80 6.80
CA GLU A 324 34.32 -18.37 7.73
C GLU A 324 33.90 -18.63 9.19
N MET A 325 32.63 -18.39 9.49
CA MET A 325 32.11 -18.56 10.84
C MET A 325 31.74 -20.01 11.21
N GLU A 326 31.16 -20.74 10.26
CA GLU A 326 30.51 -22.04 10.52
C GLU A 326 31.25 -23.25 9.91
N GLY A 327 32.15 -23.04 8.97
CA GLY A 327 32.88 -24.09 8.24
C GLY A 327 32.56 -24.15 6.76
N ASN A 328 33.45 -24.75 5.99
CA ASN A 328 33.39 -24.76 4.51
C ASN A 328 32.18 -25.53 3.94
N ASP A 329 31.59 -26.41 4.73
CA ASP A 329 30.43 -27.21 4.30
C ASP A 329 29.11 -26.48 4.49
N PHE A 330 29.13 -25.26 5.08
CA PHE A 330 27.92 -24.48 5.32
C PHE A 330 27.28 -24.06 4.00
N GLN A 331 25.99 -24.36 3.87
CA GLN A 331 25.16 -23.90 2.78
C GLN A 331 24.23 -22.79 3.25
N LEU A 332 24.33 -21.61 2.62
CA LEU A 332 23.47 -20.47 2.94
C LEU A 332 22.04 -20.72 2.46
N MET A 333 21.10 -20.72 3.39
CA MET A 333 19.69 -20.92 3.13
C MET A 333 18.91 -19.61 3.32
N PRO A 334 17.66 -19.49 2.82
CA PRO A 334 16.87 -18.27 2.98
C PRO A 334 16.68 -17.81 4.45
N TRP A 335 16.60 -18.74 5.42
CA TRP A 335 16.53 -18.39 6.84
C TRP A 335 17.86 -17.89 7.43
N ASP A 336 18.95 -17.97 6.68
CA ASP A 336 20.26 -17.48 7.06
C ASP A 336 20.59 -16.11 6.49
N TRP A 337 19.89 -15.70 5.44
CA TRP A 337 20.24 -14.51 4.66
C TRP A 337 20.29 -13.24 5.54
N ALA A 338 19.23 -12.95 6.29
CA ALA A 338 19.17 -11.78 7.14
C ALA A 338 20.26 -11.77 8.22
N TYR A 339 20.49 -12.94 8.84
CA TYR A 339 21.46 -13.12 9.91
C TYR A 339 22.90 -12.84 9.46
N TYR A 340 23.36 -13.50 8.40
CA TYR A 340 24.74 -13.30 7.92
C TYR A 340 24.91 -12.01 7.13
N SER A 341 23.86 -11.51 6.49
CA SER A 341 23.88 -10.18 5.86
C SER A 341 24.11 -9.09 6.88
N GLU A 342 23.43 -9.14 8.03
CA GLU A 342 23.60 -8.16 9.11
C GLU A 342 25.03 -8.19 9.65
N LYS A 343 25.61 -9.37 9.85
CA LYS A 343 27.00 -9.52 10.28
C LYS A 343 27.99 -8.99 9.26
N LEU A 344 27.77 -9.26 7.96
CA LEU A 344 28.60 -8.74 6.89
C LEU A 344 28.53 -7.21 6.81
N LYS A 345 27.34 -6.66 6.93
CA LYS A 345 27.12 -5.21 6.96
C LYS A 345 27.87 -4.55 8.11
N ASN A 346 27.81 -5.14 9.29
CA ASN A 346 28.58 -4.66 10.43
C ASN A 346 30.08 -4.72 10.17
N LYS A 347 30.56 -5.84 9.63
CA LYS A 347 31.99 -6.03 9.29
C LYS A 347 32.48 -5.02 8.27
N LYS A 348 31.70 -4.75 7.21
CA LYS A 348 32.08 -3.85 6.12
C LYS A 348 31.99 -2.36 6.48
N PHE A 349 30.93 -1.97 7.21
CA PHE A 349 30.60 -0.57 7.45
C PHE A 349 30.72 -0.19 8.93
N ASN A 350 31.04 -1.14 9.81
CA ASN A 350 31.03 -0.97 11.27
C ASN A 350 29.70 -0.33 11.73
N LEU A 351 28.59 -0.74 11.13
CA LEU A 351 27.25 -0.27 11.41
C LEU A 351 26.43 -1.39 12.05
N ASN A 352 26.10 -1.21 13.32
CA ASN A 352 25.07 -1.96 14.01
C ASN A 352 23.79 -1.15 13.99
N GLU A 353 22.75 -1.64 13.29
CA GLU A 353 21.49 -0.91 13.16
C GLU A 353 20.83 -0.61 14.51
N GLU A 354 21.09 -1.43 15.54
CA GLU A 354 20.58 -1.19 16.88
C GLU A 354 21.17 0.07 17.54
N GLU A 355 22.34 0.52 17.10
CA GLU A 355 22.93 1.79 17.56
C GLU A 355 22.18 3.02 17.04
N LEU A 356 21.36 2.85 15.99
CA LEU A 356 20.56 3.91 15.40
C LEU A 356 19.26 4.14 16.15
N ARG A 357 18.68 3.09 16.75
CA ARG A 357 17.37 3.16 17.43
C ARG A 357 17.25 4.30 18.45
N PRO A 358 18.25 4.56 19.31
CA PRO A 358 18.17 5.67 20.26
C PRO A 358 17.96 7.06 19.65
N TYR A 359 18.31 7.22 18.37
CA TYR A 359 18.17 8.47 17.62
C TYR A 359 16.88 8.53 16.81
N PHE A 360 16.11 7.44 16.76
CA PHE A 360 14.88 7.31 15.99
C PHE A 360 13.66 7.03 16.90
N GLU A 361 13.57 7.80 17.98
CA GLU A 361 12.37 7.78 18.81
C GLU A 361 11.20 8.30 17.98
N LEU A 362 10.04 7.59 18.03
CA LEU A 362 8.91 7.81 17.14
C LEU A 362 8.43 9.27 17.07
N SER A 363 8.29 9.93 18.22
CA SER A 363 7.82 11.33 18.22
C SER A 363 8.82 12.28 17.58
N GLN A 364 10.13 12.02 17.70
CA GLN A 364 11.16 12.80 17.04
C GLN A 364 11.17 12.54 15.52
N VAL A 365 11.00 11.30 15.11
CA VAL A 365 10.89 10.95 13.69
C VAL A 365 9.66 11.61 13.07
N GLU A 366 8.53 11.60 13.76
CA GLU A 366 7.31 12.29 13.32
C GLU A 366 7.54 13.78 13.11
N LYS A 367 8.20 14.45 14.08
CA LYS A 367 8.59 15.87 13.94
C LYS A 367 9.52 16.09 12.76
N GLY A 368 10.44 15.17 12.52
CA GLY A 368 11.38 15.23 11.40
C GLY A 368 10.67 15.12 10.06
N VAL A 369 9.74 14.18 9.93
CA VAL A 369 8.96 13.96 8.70
C VAL A 369 8.02 15.14 8.44
N PHE A 370 7.31 15.60 9.46
CA PHE A 370 6.45 16.80 9.35
C PHE A 370 7.27 18.05 9.04
N GLY A 371 8.43 18.19 9.69
CA GLY A 371 9.36 19.30 9.43
C GLY A 371 9.90 19.31 8.00
N LEU A 372 10.11 18.13 7.40
CA LEU A 372 10.50 18.01 6.00
C LEU A 372 9.43 18.60 5.09
N ALA A 373 8.17 18.23 5.32
CA ALA A 373 7.05 18.77 4.56
C ALA A 373 6.90 20.29 4.74
N THR A 374 7.11 20.78 5.95
CA THR A 374 7.14 22.23 6.22
C THR A 374 8.23 22.93 5.42
N ARG A 375 9.42 22.37 5.41
CA ARG A 375 10.56 22.93 4.71
C ARG A 375 10.38 22.92 3.18
N LEU A 376 9.81 21.85 2.64
CA LEU A 376 9.58 21.71 1.19
C LEU A 376 8.39 22.54 0.72
N TYR A 377 7.29 22.53 1.46
CA TYR A 377 5.98 23.01 0.99
C TYR A 377 5.38 24.12 1.85
N GLY A 378 5.96 24.42 3.01
CA GLY A 378 5.44 25.43 3.93
C GLY A 378 4.23 24.99 4.76
N ILE A 379 3.80 23.74 4.66
CA ILE A 379 2.66 23.24 5.44
C ILE A 379 3.02 22.99 6.90
N THR A 380 2.04 23.11 7.78
CA THR A 380 2.20 22.90 9.22
C THR A 380 1.16 21.92 9.77
N PHE A 381 1.49 21.30 10.90
CA PHE A 381 0.69 20.23 11.51
C PHE A 381 0.39 20.60 12.95
N LYS A 382 -0.89 20.47 13.34
CA LYS A 382 -1.34 20.72 14.71
C LYS A 382 -2.23 19.58 15.19
N GLU A 383 -1.80 18.85 16.23
CA GLU A 383 -2.64 17.83 16.84
C GLU A 383 -3.94 18.44 17.36
N ASN A 384 -5.07 17.84 17.01
CA ASN A 384 -6.38 18.22 17.53
C ASN A 384 -7.04 17.00 18.19
N LYS A 385 -7.02 16.97 19.51
CA LYS A 385 -7.59 15.88 20.32
C LYS A 385 -9.12 15.85 20.34
N GLU A 386 -9.77 16.87 19.82
CA GLU A 386 -11.22 16.92 19.68
C GLU A 386 -11.72 16.14 18.45
N ILE A 387 -10.84 15.85 17.50
CA ILE A 387 -11.17 15.00 16.37
C ILE A 387 -11.26 13.55 16.85
N PRO A 388 -12.40 12.86 16.66
CA PRO A 388 -12.54 11.47 17.07
C PRO A 388 -11.59 10.55 16.33
N VAL A 389 -11.09 9.53 17.03
CA VAL A 389 -10.21 8.51 16.49
C VAL A 389 -10.78 7.11 16.75
N TYR A 390 -10.40 6.14 15.94
CA TYR A 390 -10.96 4.79 16.03
C TYR A 390 -10.21 3.87 17.02
N HIS A 391 -9.04 4.30 17.51
CA HIS A 391 -8.25 3.56 18.51
C HIS A 391 -7.41 4.55 19.32
N PRO A 392 -7.14 4.25 20.62
CA PRO A 392 -6.32 5.15 21.47
C PRO A 392 -4.92 5.45 20.95
N ASP A 393 -4.31 4.56 20.14
CA ASP A 393 -3.00 4.77 19.54
C ASP A 393 -3.01 5.76 18.37
N VAL A 394 -4.18 6.08 17.84
CA VAL A 394 -4.34 6.98 16.69
C VAL A 394 -4.32 8.43 17.13
N LYS A 395 -3.58 9.26 16.40
CA LYS A 395 -3.59 10.72 16.56
C LYS A 395 -4.16 11.37 15.32
N ALA A 396 -4.86 12.49 15.51
CA ALA A 396 -5.40 13.31 14.44
C ALA A 396 -4.74 14.68 14.42
N TYR A 397 -4.31 15.13 13.23
CA TYR A 397 -3.68 16.42 13.02
C TYR A 397 -4.50 17.25 12.04
N GLU A 398 -4.64 18.53 12.35
CA GLU A 398 -5.03 19.52 11.37
C GLU A 398 -3.79 19.96 10.59
N VAL A 399 -3.88 19.94 9.27
CA VAL A 399 -2.79 20.34 8.37
C VAL A 399 -3.17 21.65 7.70
N PHE A 400 -2.29 22.64 7.81
CA PHE A 400 -2.49 23.99 7.25
C PHE A 400 -1.48 24.27 6.14
N ASP A 401 -1.94 24.92 5.08
CA ASP A 401 -1.07 25.37 4.00
C ASP A 401 -0.21 26.57 4.44
N LYS A 402 0.76 26.93 3.62
CA LYS A 402 1.69 28.05 3.88
C LYS A 402 1.00 29.40 4.12
N ASP A 403 -0.21 29.58 3.57
CA ASP A 403 -1.02 30.79 3.75
C ASP A 403 -1.90 30.73 5.02
N GLY A 404 -1.80 29.65 5.81
CA GLY A 404 -2.60 29.42 7.01
C GLY A 404 -3.98 28.82 6.76
N SER A 405 -4.36 28.56 5.51
CA SER A 405 -5.65 27.93 5.19
C SER A 405 -5.63 26.43 5.55
N PHE A 406 -6.79 25.90 5.94
CA PHE A 406 -6.94 24.48 6.23
C PHE A 406 -6.73 23.64 4.97
N LEU A 407 -5.85 22.64 5.06
CA LEU A 407 -5.50 21.78 3.93
C LEU A 407 -6.11 20.39 4.04
N ALA A 408 -5.96 19.75 5.20
CA ALA A 408 -6.39 18.37 5.39
C ALA A 408 -6.44 17.98 6.88
N VAL A 409 -7.10 16.85 7.16
CA VAL A 409 -6.90 16.11 8.41
C VAL A 409 -5.99 14.93 8.11
N LEU A 410 -4.99 14.71 8.97
CA LEU A 410 -4.08 13.57 8.90
C LEU A 410 -4.21 12.73 10.17
N TYR A 411 -4.56 11.45 10.01
CA TYR A 411 -4.49 10.45 11.09
C TYR A 411 -3.20 9.68 11.00
N THR A 412 -2.60 9.40 12.16
CA THR A 412 -1.42 8.52 12.26
C THR A 412 -1.72 7.32 13.15
N ASP A 413 -1.36 6.12 12.70
CA ASP A 413 -1.60 4.86 13.40
C ASP A 413 -0.37 3.97 13.24
N PHE A 414 0.46 3.86 14.28
CA PHE A 414 1.83 3.39 14.14
C PHE A 414 2.08 1.94 14.56
N HIS A 415 1.28 1.35 15.46
CA HIS A 415 1.67 0.11 16.11
C HIS A 415 0.80 -1.08 15.73
N PRO A 416 1.36 -2.31 15.70
CA PRO A 416 0.57 -3.52 15.44
C PRO A 416 -0.43 -3.81 16.57
N ARG A 417 -1.51 -4.48 16.21
CA ARG A 417 -2.52 -5.04 17.12
C ARG A 417 -3.30 -6.13 16.41
N ALA A 418 -4.01 -6.96 17.15
CA ALA A 418 -4.73 -8.13 16.62
C ALA A 418 -5.78 -7.79 15.55
N GLY A 419 -6.43 -6.64 15.67
CA GLY A 419 -7.43 -6.18 14.69
C GLY A 419 -6.87 -5.41 13.49
N LYS A 420 -5.55 -5.38 13.32
CA LYS A 420 -4.89 -4.57 12.31
C LYS A 420 -4.10 -5.44 11.35
N ARG A 421 -4.33 -5.24 10.05
CA ARG A 421 -3.57 -5.93 8.99
C ARG A 421 -2.08 -5.57 9.09
N SER A 422 -1.22 -6.53 8.76
CA SER A 422 0.22 -6.30 8.67
C SER A 422 0.57 -5.41 7.48
N GLY A 423 1.79 -4.86 7.50
CA GLY A 423 2.31 -3.96 6.47
C GLY A 423 2.08 -2.50 6.83
N ALA A 424 2.17 -1.64 5.83
CA ALA A 424 1.94 -0.22 5.95
C ALA A 424 1.15 0.27 4.74
N TRP A 425 0.32 1.28 4.95
CA TRP A 425 -0.50 1.85 3.87
C TRP A 425 -1.00 3.25 4.21
N MET A 426 -1.37 3.97 3.16
CA MET A 426 -2.12 5.21 3.25
C MET A 426 -3.54 4.96 2.77
N THR A 427 -4.51 5.60 3.39
CA THR A 427 -5.89 5.59 2.96
C THR A 427 -6.56 6.94 3.19
N SER A 428 -7.72 7.15 2.57
CA SER A 428 -8.54 8.34 2.77
C SER A 428 -9.85 7.95 3.44
N TYR A 429 -10.23 8.70 4.48
CA TYR A 429 -11.58 8.64 5.07
C TYR A 429 -12.52 9.61 4.37
N LYS A 430 -12.00 10.54 3.62
CA LYS A 430 -12.72 11.48 2.76
C LYS A 430 -11.76 11.97 1.69
N GLU A 431 -12.21 11.94 0.43
CA GLU A 431 -11.48 12.52 -0.69
C GLU A 431 -11.73 14.03 -0.79
N GLN A 432 -10.94 14.70 -1.59
CA GLN A 432 -11.08 16.11 -1.88
C GLN A 432 -11.93 16.31 -3.16
N TRP A 433 -12.79 17.30 -3.16
CA TRP A 433 -13.51 17.76 -4.36
C TRP A 433 -13.89 19.23 -4.25
N ILE A 434 -14.28 19.83 -5.37
CA ILE A 434 -14.81 21.19 -5.43
C ILE A 434 -16.26 21.12 -5.90
N GLU A 435 -17.17 21.70 -5.14
CA GLU A 435 -18.59 21.80 -5.47
C GLU A 435 -19.11 23.16 -5.06
N ASN A 436 -19.83 23.83 -5.97
CA ASN A 436 -20.41 25.16 -5.74
C ASN A 436 -19.38 26.18 -5.22
N GLY A 437 -18.13 26.11 -5.71
CA GLY A 437 -17.06 27.01 -5.31
C GLY A 437 -16.41 26.67 -3.96
N VAL A 438 -16.87 25.63 -3.27
CA VAL A 438 -16.31 25.17 -2.00
C VAL A 438 -15.36 24.00 -2.24
N ASN A 439 -14.12 24.14 -1.78
CA ASN A 439 -13.11 23.09 -1.82
C ASN A 439 -13.22 22.24 -0.55
N SER A 440 -13.82 21.06 -0.68
CA SER A 440 -13.97 20.11 0.42
C SER A 440 -12.64 19.37 0.63
N ARG A 441 -11.99 19.62 1.77
CA ARG A 441 -10.63 19.12 2.00
C ARG A 441 -10.62 17.68 2.50
N PRO A 442 -9.56 16.90 2.14
CA PRO A 442 -9.49 15.46 2.42
C PRO A 442 -9.14 15.14 3.87
N HIS A 443 -9.53 13.93 4.28
CA HIS A 443 -9.08 13.31 5.52
C HIS A 443 -8.30 12.05 5.17
N VAL A 444 -7.01 12.04 5.47
CA VAL A 444 -6.12 10.94 5.10
C VAL A 444 -5.52 10.29 6.34
N SER A 445 -5.12 9.03 6.20
CA SER A 445 -4.51 8.25 7.28
C SER A 445 -3.27 7.54 6.78
N VAL A 446 -2.23 7.52 7.61
CA VAL A 446 -1.09 6.63 7.44
C VAL A 446 -1.14 5.58 8.54
N THR A 447 -1.10 4.30 8.14
CA THR A 447 -1.27 3.16 9.02
C THR A 447 -0.06 2.24 8.88
N MET A 448 0.61 1.96 10.01
CA MET A 448 1.87 1.24 10.05
C MET A 448 1.87 0.18 11.16
N ASN A 449 2.91 -0.62 11.20
CA ASN A 449 3.10 -1.66 12.21
C ASN A 449 4.52 -1.55 12.78
N PHE A 450 4.81 -0.41 13.42
CA PHE A 450 6.14 -0.11 13.96
C PHE A 450 6.34 -0.67 15.36
N THR A 451 7.61 -0.81 15.74
CA THR A 451 8.04 -1.20 17.09
C THR A 451 7.28 -0.42 18.16
N LYS A 452 6.69 -1.14 19.11
CA LYS A 452 5.95 -0.57 20.24
C LYS A 452 6.88 -0.03 21.33
N PRO A 453 6.39 0.89 22.20
CA PRO A 453 7.05 1.17 23.46
C PRO A 453 7.18 -0.10 24.30
N SER A 454 8.24 -0.22 25.07
CA SER A 454 8.48 -1.38 25.94
C SER A 454 9.29 -0.99 27.18
N ALA A 455 9.08 -1.73 28.30
CA ALA A 455 9.90 -1.65 29.52
C ALA A 455 10.24 -0.22 29.98
N GLY A 456 9.27 0.71 29.92
CA GLY A 456 9.46 2.12 30.28
C GLY A 456 10.23 2.95 29.26
N LYS A 457 10.51 2.38 28.08
CA LYS A 457 11.14 3.09 26.95
C LYS A 457 10.08 3.51 25.92
N PRO A 458 10.25 4.68 25.28
CA PRO A 458 9.40 5.05 24.16
C PRO A 458 9.64 4.13 22.95
N ALA A 459 8.80 4.23 21.93
CA ALA A 459 8.99 3.51 20.68
C ALA A 459 10.27 4.00 19.99
N LEU A 460 11.26 3.13 19.86
CA LEU A 460 12.53 3.38 19.18
C LEU A 460 12.51 2.62 17.84
N LEU A 461 12.50 3.36 16.74
CA LEU A 461 12.33 2.80 15.41
C LEU A 461 13.62 2.26 14.82
N THR A 462 13.50 1.27 13.94
CA THR A 462 14.59 0.88 13.04
C THR A 462 14.73 1.90 11.91
N PHE A 463 15.87 1.90 11.24
CA PHE A 463 16.05 2.70 10.03
C PHE A 463 15.02 2.34 8.94
N SER A 464 14.73 1.05 8.78
CA SER A 464 13.71 0.58 7.85
C SER A 464 12.31 1.15 8.17
N GLU A 465 11.96 1.25 9.44
CA GLU A 465 10.69 1.85 9.87
C GLU A 465 10.64 3.35 9.56
N VAL A 466 11.75 4.06 9.73
CA VAL A 466 11.86 5.48 9.33
C VAL A 466 11.61 5.63 7.83
N ASN A 467 12.21 4.75 7.03
CA ASN A 467 12.04 4.74 5.58
C ASN A 467 10.58 4.47 5.19
N THR A 468 9.94 3.51 5.84
CA THR A 468 8.51 3.20 5.64
C THR A 468 7.63 4.41 5.97
N PHE A 469 7.93 5.11 7.04
CA PHE A 469 7.20 6.33 7.41
C PHE A 469 7.28 7.38 6.28
N LEU A 470 8.47 7.64 5.78
CA LEU A 470 8.65 8.55 4.64
C LEU A 470 7.85 8.11 3.42
N HIS A 471 7.85 6.83 3.12
CA HIS A 471 7.08 6.25 2.02
C HIS A 471 5.57 6.55 2.18
N GLU A 472 4.98 6.15 3.29
CA GLU A 472 3.54 6.36 3.53
C GLU A 472 3.19 7.85 3.63
N PHE A 473 4.10 8.64 4.15
CA PHE A 473 3.92 10.10 4.20
C PHE A 473 3.92 10.73 2.80
N GLY A 474 4.68 10.17 1.86
CA GLY A 474 4.62 10.57 0.45
C GLY A 474 3.22 10.36 -0.16
N HIS A 475 2.60 9.23 0.12
CA HIS A 475 1.21 8.99 -0.23
C HIS A 475 0.26 9.97 0.46
N ALA A 476 0.49 10.25 1.74
CA ALA A 476 -0.32 11.23 2.49
C ALA A 476 -0.24 12.62 1.85
N LEU A 477 0.94 13.07 1.44
CA LEU A 477 1.12 14.34 0.72
C LEU A 477 0.33 14.34 -0.60
N HIS A 478 0.36 13.24 -1.33
CA HIS A 478 -0.41 13.09 -2.57
C HIS A 478 -1.91 13.26 -2.32
N GLY A 479 -2.42 12.68 -1.24
CA GLY A 479 -3.82 12.86 -0.82
C GLY A 479 -4.13 14.27 -0.32
N MET A 480 -3.29 14.81 0.56
CA MET A 480 -3.53 16.11 1.20
C MET A 480 -3.42 17.30 0.25
N PHE A 481 -2.53 17.24 -0.74
CA PHE A 481 -2.36 18.31 -1.71
C PHE A 481 -3.36 18.27 -2.87
N ALA A 482 -4.25 17.29 -2.91
CA ALA A 482 -5.24 17.15 -3.95
C ALA A 482 -6.01 18.47 -4.17
N ASN A 483 -6.14 18.87 -5.41
CA ASN A 483 -6.87 20.07 -5.82
C ASN A 483 -7.53 19.83 -7.17
N THR A 484 -8.61 19.04 -7.14
CA THR A 484 -9.38 18.63 -8.30
C THR A 484 -10.85 18.99 -8.11
N THR A 485 -11.58 19.09 -9.21
CA THR A 485 -13.02 19.34 -9.14
C THR A 485 -13.78 18.09 -8.67
N TYR A 486 -13.40 16.92 -9.18
CA TYR A 486 -14.13 15.67 -8.94
C TYR A 486 -13.34 14.71 -8.05
N SER A 487 -14.02 14.16 -7.03
CA SER A 487 -13.40 13.27 -6.05
C SER A 487 -12.82 11.99 -6.66
N THR A 488 -13.42 11.46 -7.72
CA THR A 488 -12.94 10.23 -8.39
C THR A 488 -11.60 10.37 -9.09
N MET A 489 -11.14 11.61 -9.30
CA MET A 489 -9.82 11.91 -9.87
C MET A 489 -8.85 12.52 -8.86
N SER A 490 -9.24 12.59 -7.60
CA SER A 490 -8.51 13.29 -6.56
C SER A 490 -7.38 12.44 -5.95
N GLY A 491 -6.33 13.11 -5.50
CA GLY A 491 -5.25 12.53 -4.69
C GLY A 491 -4.57 11.34 -5.35
N THR A 492 -4.63 10.20 -4.69
CA THR A 492 -4.00 8.95 -5.14
C THR A 492 -4.80 8.19 -6.21
N SER A 493 -5.91 8.75 -6.70
CA SER A 493 -6.71 8.19 -7.80
C SER A 493 -6.03 8.39 -9.17
N VAL A 494 -4.85 7.84 -9.31
CA VAL A 494 -3.97 7.88 -10.49
C VAL A 494 -3.76 6.48 -11.05
N TYR A 495 -3.10 6.35 -12.19
CA TYR A 495 -2.68 5.05 -12.68
C TYR A 495 -1.82 4.33 -11.64
N TRP A 496 -2.07 3.03 -11.50
CA TRP A 496 -1.44 2.22 -10.45
C TRP A 496 0.08 2.21 -10.51
N ASP A 497 0.67 2.23 -11.71
CA ASP A 497 2.12 2.28 -11.91
C ASP A 497 2.72 3.69 -11.78
N PHE A 498 1.89 4.68 -11.45
CA PHE A 498 2.32 6.04 -11.11
C PHE A 498 2.16 6.37 -9.62
N VAL A 499 1.29 5.66 -8.93
CA VAL A 499 0.89 5.99 -7.55
C VAL A 499 2.06 5.94 -6.56
N GLU A 500 3.07 5.12 -6.83
CA GLU A 500 4.23 4.97 -5.95
C GLU A 500 5.32 6.04 -6.17
N LEU A 501 5.21 6.89 -7.18
CA LEU A 501 6.17 7.98 -7.36
C LEU A 501 6.21 8.93 -6.15
N PRO A 502 5.09 9.46 -5.65
CA PRO A 502 5.10 10.35 -4.48
C PRO A 502 5.61 9.69 -3.20
N SER A 503 5.37 8.40 -3.02
CA SER A 503 5.84 7.66 -1.85
C SER A 503 7.33 7.33 -1.94
N GLN A 504 7.77 6.79 -3.05
CA GLN A 504 9.16 6.36 -3.22
C GLN A 504 10.15 7.53 -3.30
N ILE A 505 9.74 8.68 -3.84
CA ILE A 505 10.62 9.86 -3.87
C ILE A 505 10.98 10.31 -2.46
N MET A 506 10.06 10.17 -1.51
CA MET A 506 10.32 10.55 -0.10
C MET A 506 11.34 9.65 0.58
N GLU A 507 11.42 8.38 0.19
CA GLU A 507 12.42 7.44 0.73
C GLU A 507 13.86 7.92 0.53
N ASN A 508 14.12 8.66 -0.53
CA ASN A 508 15.46 9.19 -0.82
C ASN A 508 16.00 10.08 0.29
N PHE A 509 15.14 10.76 1.06
CA PHE A 509 15.56 11.62 2.16
C PHE A 509 16.16 10.84 3.33
N ALA A 510 15.83 9.57 3.49
CA ALA A 510 16.28 8.74 4.62
C ALA A 510 17.82 8.63 4.70
N THR A 511 18.52 8.74 3.58
CA THR A 511 19.98 8.68 3.51
C THR A 511 20.64 10.05 3.29
N GLU A 512 19.86 11.13 3.39
CA GLU A 512 20.38 12.50 3.25
C GLU A 512 20.79 13.08 4.61
N LYS A 513 22.07 13.43 4.72
CA LYS A 513 22.65 13.98 5.96
C LYS A 513 21.92 15.21 6.47
N GLU A 514 21.56 16.12 5.55
CA GLU A 514 20.87 17.35 5.89
C GLU A 514 19.50 17.10 6.51
N PHE A 515 18.78 16.08 6.03
CA PHE A 515 17.49 15.68 6.60
C PHE A 515 17.67 15.03 7.98
N LEU A 516 18.55 14.04 8.10
CA LEU A 516 18.78 13.33 9.37
C LEU A 516 19.21 14.30 10.49
N ASN A 517 20.02 15.29 10.18
CA ASN A 517 20.46 16.30 11.13
C ASN A 517 19.31 17.18 11.66
N THR A 518 18.17 17.22 11.00
CA THR A 518 17.03 18.04 11.45
C THR A 518 16.31 17.47 12.66
N PHE A 519 16.35 16.15 12.87
CA PHE A 519 15.50 15.51 13.88
C PHE A 519 16.18 14.40 14.69
N ALA A 520 17.20 13.73 14.15
CA ALA A 520 17.78 12.54 14.78
C ALA A 520 18.59 12.92 16.02
N ARG A 521 17.98 12.79 17.20
CA ARG A 521 18.56 13.10 18.50
C ARG A 521 18.34 11.93 19.45
N HIS A 522 19.34 11.70 20.31
CA HIS A 522 19.24 10.65 21.32
C HIS A 522 18.04 10.92 22.24
N TYR A 523 17.22 9.91 22.46
CA TYR A 523 15.96 10.06 23.21
C TYR A 523 16.15 10.39 24.70
N GLN A 524 17.30 10.04 25.29
CA GLN A 524 17.64 10.34 26.69
C GLN A 524 18.48 11.59 26.84
N THR A 525 19.53 11.76 26.04
CA THR A 525 20.49 12.84 26.18
C THR A 525 20.15 14.08 25.36
N GLY A 526 19.33 13.93 24.32
CA GLY A 526 19.03 15.02 23.37
C GLY A 526 20.18 15.36 22.42
N GLU A 527 21.30 14.66 22.48
CA GLU A 527 22.44 14.91 21.59
C GLU A 527 22.11 14.51 20.15
N PRO A 528 22.57 15.31 19.17
CA PRO A 528 22.40 14.94 17.76
C PRO A 528 23.05 13.62 17.43
N ILE A 529 22.48 12.90 16.44
CA ILE A 529 23.13 11.71 15.90
C ILE A 529 24.55 12.07 15.43
N PRO A 530 25.59 11.28 15.81
CA PRO A 530 26.94 11.55 15.37
C PRO A 530 27.08 11.56 13.84
N ALA A 531 27.82 12.50 13.31
CA ALA A 531 28.10 12.58 11.86
C ALA A 531 28.70 11.28 11.31
N GLU A 532 29.49 10.58 12.12
CA GLU A 532 30.06 9.27 11.78
C GLU A 532 28.96 8.21 11.54
N LEU A 533 27.91 8.16 12.37
CA LEU A 533 26.79 7.23 12.16
C LEU A 533 26.01 7.57 10.90
N ILE A 534 25.78 8.85 10.63
CA ILE A 534 25.13 9.28 9.38
C ILE A 534 25.97 8.83 8.18
N GLN A 535 27.28 9.00 8.23
CA GLN A 535 28.16 8.56 7.13
C GLN A 535 28.08 7.04 6.92
N LYS A 536 28.02 6.27 7.99
CA LYS A 536 27.84 4.81 7.92
C LYS A 536 26.50 4.43 7.26
N ILE A 537 25.40 5.13 7.57
CA ILE A 537 24.10 4.93 6.91
C ILE A 537 24.24 5.17 5.41
N VAL A 538 24.87 6.28 5.02
CA VAL A 538 25.07 6.63 3.60
C VAL A 538 25.92 5.59 2.88
N ASP A 539 27.05 5.20 3.49
CA ASP A 539 27.97 4.21 2.92
C ASP A 539 27.32 2.84 2.75
N ALA A 540 26.43 2.47 3.65
CA ALA A 540 25.70 1.20 3.61
C ALA A 540 24.42 1.22 2.76
N SER A 541 24.05 2.37 2.17
CA SER A 541 22.76 2.53 1.50
C SER A 541 22.52 1.59 0.32
N ASN A 542 23.57 1.18 -0.36
CA ASN A 542 23.50 0.23 -1.49
C ASN A 542 23.94 -1.20 -1.11
N PHE A 543 24.08 -1.48 0.19
CA PHE A 543 24.43 -2.81 0.64
C PHE A 543 23.35 -3.83 0.29
N ASN A 544 23.71 -4.86 -0.45
CA ASN A 544 22.79 -5.90 -0.93
C ASN A 544 21.61 -5.36 -1.77
N VAL A 545 21.78 -4.22 -2.40
CA VAL A 545 20.73 -3.58 -3.22
C VAL A 545 20.30 -4.44 -4.41
N ALA A 546 21.23 -5.18 -5.01
CA ALA A 546 20.93 -6.04 -6.15
C ALA A 546 20.12 -7.27 -5.73
N TYR A 547 20.46 -7.88 -4.61
CA TYR A 547 19.64 -8.95 -4.03
C TYR A 547 18.21 -8.47 -3.76
N ALA A 548 18.07 -7.31 -3.11
CA ALA A 548 16.79 -6.73 -2.81
C ALA A 548 15.97 -6.44 -4.08
N CYS A 549 16.61 -5.93 -5.12
CA CYS A 549 15.97 -5.71 -6.42
C CYS A 549 15.43 -7.03 -7.01
N LEU A 550 16.26 -8.07 -7.05
CA LEU A 550 15.84 -9.37 -7.60
C LEU A 550 14.74 -10.03 -6.75
N ARG A 551 14.73 -9.79 -5.44
CA ARG A 551 13.64 -10.26 -4.59
C ARG A 551 12.31 -9.63 -5.00
N GLN A 552 12.29 -8.32 -5.24
CA GLN A 552 11.11 -7.65 -5.79
C GLN A 552 10.76 -8.13 -7.20
N VAL A 553 11.74 -8.30 -8.07
CA VAL A 553 11.52 -8.84 -9.42
C VAL A 553 10.87 -10.23 -9.35
N SER A 554 11.29 -11.08 -8.38
CA SER A 554 10.64 -12.38 -8.19
C SER A 554 9.15 -12.27 -7.91
N PHE A 555 8.73 -11.31 -7.11
CA PHE A 555 7.33 -11.05 -6.83
C PHE A 555 6.57 -10.57 -8.07
N VAL A 556 7.19 -9.73 -8.89
CA VAL A 556 6.60 -9.26 -10.15
C VAL A 556 6.44 -10.43 -11.14
N LEU A 557 7.46 -11.28 -11.25
CA LEU A 557 7.39 -12.48 -12.10
C LEU A 557 6.23 -13.41 -11.67
N LEU A 558 6.06 -13.58 -10.37
CA LEU A 558 4.96 -14.39 -9.82
C LEU A 558 3.60 -13.78 -10.14
N ASP A 559 3.44 -12.47 -9.92
CA ASP A 559 2.24 -11.72 -10.26
C ASP A 559 1.87 -11.86 -11.74
N MET A 560 2.82 -11.58 -12.61
CA MET A 560 2.61 -11.67 -14.05
C MET A 560 2.34 -13.10 -14.51
N ALA A 561 2.98 -14.08 -13.90
CA ALA A 561 2.73 -15.50 -14.22
C ALA A 561 1.28 -15.88 -13.92
N TRP A 562 0.73 -15.45 -12.78
CA TRP A 562 -0.67 -15.72 -12.45
C TRP A 562 -1.64 -15.05 -13.41
N TYR A 563 -1.36 -13.85 -13.89
CA TYR A 563 -2.33 -13.02 -14.62
C TYR A 563 -2.09 -12.90 -16.12
N THR A 564 -1.05 -13.54 -16.65
CA THR A 564 -0.83 -13.70 -18.10
C THR A 564 -1.29 -15.08 -18.63
N ARG A 565 -1.97 -15.83 -17.79
CA ARG A 565 -2.50 -17.15 -18.17
C ARG A 565 -3.74 -16.99 -19.06
N ARG A 566 -3.84 -17.89 -20.03
CA ARG A 566 -4.93 -17.95 -21.02
C ARG A 566 -5.88 -19.11 -20.78
N GLU A 567 -5.49 -20.06 -19.92
CA GLU A 567 -6.22 -21.29 -19.64
C GLU A 567 -6.42 -21.47 -18.14
N THR A 568 -7.45 -22.22 -17.78
CA THR A 568 -7.79 -22.54 -16.39
C THR A 568 -6.63 -23.23 -15.69
N PHE A 569 -6.31 -22.79 -14.49
CA PHE A 569 -5.29 -23.39 -13.64
C PHE A 569 -5.90 -24.46 -12.73
N ASN A 570 -5.40 -25.68 -12.85
CA ASN A 570 -5.77 -26.84 -12.01
C ASN A 570 -4.54 -27.53 -11.41
N GLY A 571 -3.38 -26.96 -11.57
CA GLY A 571 -2.10 -27.56 -11.18
C GLY A 571 -1.74 -27.35 -9.70
N ASP A 572 -0.53 -27.71 -9.37
CA ASP A 572 0.06 -27.49 -8.06
C ASP A 572 0.56 -26.04 -7.94
N VAL A 573 0.08 -25.34 -6.92
CA VAL A 573 0.38 -23.92 -6.70
C VAL A 573 1.85 -23.68 -6.40
N ARG A 574 2.48 -24.53 -5.57
CA ARG A 574 3.90 -24.39 -5.22
C ARG A 574 4.80 -24.63 -6.43
N ALA A 575 4.50 -25.65 -7.22
CA ALA A 575 5.26 -25.94 -8.44
C ALA A 575 5.17 -24.80 -9.45
N TYR A 576 3.97 -24.23 -9.60
CA TYR A 576 3.73 -23.08 -10.49
C TYR A 576 4.52 -21.85 -10.03
N GLU A 577 4.48 -21.54 -8.75
CA GLU A 577 5.23 -20.43 -8.14
C GLU A 577 6.73 -20.59 -8.34
N LYS A 578 7.27 -21.77 -8.07
CA LYS A 578 8.70 -22.07 -8.22
C LYS A 578 9.19 -21.83 -9.65
N GLU A 579 8.42 -22.26 -10.64
CA GLU A 579 8.75 -22.04 -12.06
C GLU A 579 8.62 -20.57 -12.43
N ALA A 580 7.57 -19.87 -11.91
CA ALA A 580 7.28 -18.48 -12.24
C ALA A 580 8.41 -17.51 -11.89
N TRP A 581 9.04 -17.65 -10.74
CA TRP A 581 10.09 -16.73 -10.28
C TRP A 581 11.53 -17.25 -10.39
N LYS A 582 11.72 -18.38 -11.04
CA LYS A 582 12.99 -19.06 -11.18
C LYS A 582 14.15 -18.16 -11.64
N LYS A 583 13.90 -17.27 -12.61
CA LYS A 583 14.92 -16.36 -13.16
C LYS A 583 15.50 -15.38 -12.14
N ALA A 584 14.74 -15.05 -11.12
CA ALA A 584 15.16 -14.11 -10.08
C ALA A 584 15.57 -14.81 -8.77
N GLN A 585 15.54 -16.12 -8.73
CA GLN A 585 15.92 -16.89 -7.55
C GLN A 585 17.43 -17.06 -7.49
N ILE A 586 18.06 -16.57 -6.42
CA ILE A 586 19.50 -16.64 -6.19
C ILE A 586 19.87 -17.42 -4.93
N LEU A 587 18.96 -17.63 -4.01
CA LEU A 587 19.13 -18.54 -2.88
C LEU A 587 18.43 -19.87 -3.16
N PRO A 588 18.85 -20.97 -2.51
CA PRO A 588 18.18 -22.25 -2.67
C PRO A 588 16.67 -22.16 -2.35
N GLY A 589 15.86 -22.91 -3.09
CA GLY A 589 14.43 -23.06 -2.79
C GLY A 589 14.22 -23.82 -1.48
N VAL A 590 13.15 -23.51 -0.78
CA VAL A 590 12.75 -24.19 0.45
C VAL A 590 11.43 -24.91 0.21
N GLU A 591 11.44 -26.22 0.45
CA GLU A 591 10.24 -27.05 0.32
C GLU A 591 9.12 -26.57 1.26
N ASP A 592 7.88 -26.81 0.88
CA ASP A 592 6.67 -26.51 1.64
C ASP A 592 6.32 -25.01 1.79
N THR A 593 7.19 -24.09 1.37
CA THR A 593 6.87 -22.66 1.39
C THR A 593 5.98 -22.28 0.21
N CYS A 594 5.14 -21.27 0.42
CA CYS A 594 4.28 -20.74 -0.64
C CYS A 594 3.97 -19.26 -0.40
N MET A 595 4.43 -18.41 -1.31
CA MET A 595 4.13 -16.97 -1.24
C MET A 595 2.74 -16.64 -1.76
N SER A 596 2.27 -17.32 -2.78
CA SER A 596 1.00 -17.03 -3.46
C SER A 596 -0.20 -17.01 -2.51
N VAL A 597 -0.24 -17.91 -1.52
CA VAL A 597 -1.35 -18.04 -0.57
C VAL A 597 -1.36 -16.98 0.52
N GLN A 598 -0.33 -16.16 0.61
CA GLN A 598 -0.22 -15.04 1.56
C GLN A 598 0.12 -13.71 0.88
N PHE A 599 0.17 -13.70 -0.44
CA PHE A 599 0.52 -12.52 -1.22
C PHE A 599 -0.69 -11.61 -1.43
N SER A 600 -1.07 -10.89 -0.37
CA SER A 600 -2.25 -10.03 -0.34
C SER A 600 -2.28 -9.00 -1.45
N HIS A 601 -1.15 -8.38 -1.78
CA HIS A 601 -1.07 -7.34 -2.82
C HIS A 601 -1.71 -7.79 -4.13
N ILE A 602 -1.37 -8.99 -4.61
CA ILE A 602 -1.84 -9.47 -5.91
C ILE A 602 -3.11 -10.30 -5.84
N MET A 603 -3.50 -10.80 -4.66
CA MET A 603 -4.68 -11.64 -4.50
C MET A 603 -5.90 -10.87 -3.99
N ALA A 604 -5.71 -9.97 -3.04
CA ALA A 604 -6.80 -9.21 -2.39
C ALA A 604 -6.61 -7.69 -2.36
N GLY A 605 -5.42 -7.19 -2.64
CA GLY A 605 -5.02 -5.81 -2.35
C GLY A 605 -5.01 -4.84 -3.54
N GLY A 606 -5.42 -5.24 -4.73
CA GLY A 606 -5.50 -4.33 -5.88
C GLY A 606 -4.26 -4.29 -6.77
N TYR A 607 -3.18 -4.99 -6.42
CA TYR A 607 -1.94 -5.08 -7.22
C TYR A 607 -1.91 -6.27 -8.20
N SER A 608 -3.05 -6.88 -8.48
CA SER A 608 -3.15 -7.95 -9.49
C SER A 608 -2.68 -7.45 -10.86
N ALA A 609 -1.67 -8.12 -11.44
CA ALA A 609 -0.98 -7.66 -12.63
C ALA A 609 -0.45 -6.22 -12.50
N GLY A 610 -0.10 -5.82 -11.29
CA GLY A 610 0.29 -4.45 -10.95
C GLY A 610 1.48 -4.34 -10.00
N TYR A 611 2.04 -5.44 -9.52
CA TYR A 611 3.18 -5.38 -8.56
C TYR A 611 4.43 -4.76 -9.19
N TYR A 612 4.60 -4.84 -10.50
CA TYR A 612 5.67 -4.16 -11.23
C TYR A 612 5.68 -2.65 -10.97
N SER A 613 4.57 -2.08 -10.54
CA SER A 613 4.41 -0.64 -10.30
C SER A 613 5.46 -0.08 -9.35
N TYR A 614 5.91 -0.86 -8.38
CA TYR A 614 7.00 -0.45 -7.48
C TYR A 614 8.32 -0.22 -8.21
N LYS A 615 8.70 -1.11 -9.11
CA LYS A 615 9.92 -0.96 -9.91
C LYS A 615 9.76 0.07 -11.02
N TRP A 616 8.58 0.15 -11.61
CA TRP A 616 8.25 1.17 -12.59
C TRP A 616 8.37 2.58 -11.97
N ALA A 617 7.73 2.79 -10.83
CA ALA A 617 7.79 4.06 -10.10
C ALA A 617 9.18 4.36 -9.54
N GLU A 618 9.98 3.36 -9.23
CA GLU A 618 11.37 3.53 -8.78
C GLU A 618 12.26 4.13 -9.88
N VAL A 619 12.00 3.75 -11.13
CA VAL A 619 12.63 4.41 -12.28
C VAL A 619 12.25 5.89 -12.33
N LEU A 620 10.96 6.19 -12.13
CA LEU A 620 10.45 7.57 -12.09
C LEU A 620 11.05 8.36 -10.92
N ASP A 621 11.06 7.77 -9.72
CA ASP A 621 11.52 8.47 -8.51
C ASP A 621 13.02 8.76 -8.57
N ALA A 622 13.82 7.84 -9.06
CA ALA A 622 15.26 8.03 -9.20
C ALA A 622 15.59 9.22 -10.12
N ASP A 623 14.90 9.28 -11.26
CA ASP A 623 15.05 10.37 -12.21
C ASP A 623 14.52 11.70 -11.64
N ALA A 624 13.34 11.68 -10.99
CA ALA A 624 12.76 12.87 -10.38
C ALA A 624 13.61 13.42 -9.22
N PHE A 625 14.11 12.55 -8.32
CA PHE A 625 14.93 12.98 -7.20
C PHE A 625 16.29 13.49 -7.65
N SER A 626 16.80 13.05 -8.81
CA SER A 626 18.04 13.61 -9.35
C SER A 626 17.95 15.12 -9.58
N LEU A 627 16.76 15.64 -9.88
CA LEU A 627 16.53 17.08 -9.98
C LEU A 627 16.67 17.79 -8.61
N PHE A 628 16.16 17.18 -7.55
CA PHE A 628 16.36 17.68 -6.18
C PHE A 628 17.84 17.64 -5.79
N LYS A 629 18.55 16.58 -6.12
CA LYS A 629 20.00 16.49 -5.85
C LYS A 629 20.78 17.59 -6.56
N GLU A 630 20.44 17.87 -7.80
CA GLU A 630 21.08 18.91 -8.61
C GLU A 630 20.82 20.33 -8.07
N LYS A 631 19.56 20.61 -7.70
CA LYS A 631 19.12 21.96 -7.30
C LYS A 631 19.18 22.21 -5.79
N GLY A 632 19.36 21.16 -5.00
CA GLY A 632 19.29 21.17 -3.54
C GLY A 632 18.06 20.39 -3.05
N ILE A 633 18.26 19.46 -2.09
CA ILE A 633 17.19 18.57 -1.63
C ILE A 633 16.02 19.29 -0.95
N PHE A 634 16.25 20.50 -0.45
CA PHE A 634 15.21 21.35 0.15
C PHE A 634 14.82 22.54 -0.77
N ASN A 635 15.14 22.45 -2.04
CA ASN A 635 14.81 23.52 -2.98
C ASN A 635 13.29 23.68 -3.10
N GLN A 636 12.79 24.84 -2.69
CA GLN A 636 11.35 25.10 -2.64
C GLN A 636 10.72 25.29 -4.02
N GLU A 637 11.47 25.73 -5.02
CA GLU A 637 10.96 25.87 -6.39
C GLU A 637 10.72 24.50 -7.02
N VAL A 638 11.68 23.57 -6.82
CA VAL A 638 11.51 22.18 -7.29
C VAL A 638 10.35 21.50 -6.56
N ALA A 639 10.27 21.67 -5.24
CA ALA A 639 9.18 21.12 -4.43
C ALA A 639 7.81 21.70 -4.86
N ALA A 640 7.72 23.01 -5.08
CA ALA A 640 6.49 23.66 -5.54
C ALA A 640 6.08 23.15 -6.93
N SER A 641 7.02 22.94 -7.83
CA SER A 641 6.76 22.35 -9.16
C SER A 641 6.25 20.91 -9.06
N PHE A 642 6.83 20.12 -8.16
CA PHE A 642 6.37 18.75 -7.89
C PHE A 642 4.94 18.73 -7.32
N ARG A 643 4.65 19.62 -6.38
CA ARG A 643 3.29 19.79 -5.84
C ARG A 643 2.30 20.21 -6.94
N GLU A 644 2.62 21.26 -7.69
CA GLU A 644 1.72 21.83 -8.69
C GLU A 644 1.44 20.88 -9.85
N ASN A 645 2.48 20.22 -10.37
CA ASN A 645 2.37 19.40 -11.59
C ASN A 645 1.99 17.94 -11.31
N ILE A 646 2.29 17.41 -10.13
CA ILE A 646 2.07 16.01 -9.80
C ILE A 646 1.13 15.84 -8.60
N LEU A 647 1.50 16.31 -7.41
CA LEU A 647 0.78 15.99 -6.18
C LEU A 647 -0.65 16.54 -6.15
N SER A 648 -0.90 17.70 -6.74
CA SER A 648 -2.21 18.36 -6.72
C SER A 648 -3.14 17.89 -7.84
N LYS A 649 -2.62 17.23 -8.85
CA LYS A 649 -3.35 16.95 -10.11
C LYS A 649 -4.15 15.65 -10.10
N GLY A 650 -3.84 14.71 -9.21
CA GLY A 650 -4.50 13.41 -9.22
C GLY A 650 -4.51 12.77 -10.60
N GLY A 651 -5.64 12.18 -10.98
CA GLY A 651 -5.85 11.54 -12.27
C GLY A 651 -6.45 12.44 -13.35
N THR A 652 -6.28 13.75 -13.24
CA THR A 652 -6.89 14.74 -14.17
C THR A 652 -6.25 14.76 -15.56
N GLU A 653 -5.02 14.26 -15.69
CA GLU A 653 -4.27 14.16 -16.95
C GLU A 653 -3.48 12.85 -16.97
N HIS A 654 -3.01 12.47 -18.16
CA HIS A 654 -2.13 11.31 -18.29
C HIS A 654 -0.86 11.51 -17.47
N PRO A 655 -0.42 10.52 -16.68
CA PRO A 655 0.75 10.66 -15.77
C PRO A 655 2.04 11.10 -16.46
N MET A 656 2.29 10.65 -17.69
CA MET A 656 3.47 11.05 -18.43
C MET A 656 3.48 12.54 -18.75
N ALA A 657 2.31 13.13 -19.05
CA ALA A 657 2.19 14.57 -19.28
C ALA A 657 2.53 15.36 -17.99
N LEU A 658 2.03 14.91 -16.85
CA LEU A 658 2.34 15.50 -15.55
C LEU A 658 3.83 15.39 -15.23
N TYR A 659 4.40 14.21 -15.44
CA TYR A 659 5.81 13.95 -15.19
C TYR A 659 6.74 14.83 -16.04
N LYS A 660 6.48 14.90 -17.35
CA LYS A 660 7.27 15.74 -18.27
C LYS A 660 7.18 17.22 -17.91
N ARG A 661 6.02 17.68 -17.46
CA ARG A 661 5.85 19.08 -17.05
C ARG A 661 6.71 19.40 -15.83
N PHE A 662 6.84 18.47 -14.90
CA PHE A 662 7.74 18.59 -13.75
C PHE A 662 9.20 18.42 -14.13
N ARG A 663 9.53 17.32 -14.80
CA ARG A 663 10.92 16.89 -15.01
C ARG A 663 11.56 17.54 -16.25
N GLY A 664 10.77 17.89 -17.25
CA GLY A 664 11.23 18.42 -18.54
C GLY A 664 11.65 17.36 -19.55
N GLN A 665 11.56 16.08 -19.19
CA GLN A 665 11.97 14.94 -20.03
C GLN A 665 11.24 13.67 -19.61
N GLU A 666 11.29 12.63 -20.45
CA GLU A 666 10.85 11.29 -20.08
C GLU A 666 11.81 10.65 -19.06
N PRO A 667 11.31 9.76 -18.19
CA PRO A 667 12.18 9.06 -17.22
C PRO A 667 13.13 8.08 -17.92
N SER A 668 14.30 7.86 -17.31
CA SER A 668 15.29 6.91 -17.79
C SER A 668 15.69 5.96 -16.66
N ILE A 669 15.85 4.68 -16.97
CA ILE A 669 16.38 3.68 -16.03
C ILE A 669 17.82 3.99 -15.58
N HIS A 670 18.55 4.78 -16.36
CA HIS A 670 19.92 5.16 -16.07
C HIS A 670 20.09 5.78 -14.67
N ALA A 671 19.19 6.68 -14.29
CA ALA A 671 19.21 7.32 -12.96
C ALA A 671 19.11 6.30 -11.82
N LEU A 672 18.25 5.28 -11.98
CA LEU A 672 18.11 4.20 -10.99
C LEU A 672 19.38 3.36 -10.89
N LEU A 673 19.91 2.92 -12.03
CA LEU A 673 21.13 2.11 -12.08
C LEU A 673 22.31 2.86 -11.46
N LYS A 674 22.43 4.16 -11.73
CA LYS A 674 23.47 5.01 -11.14
C LYS A 674 23.29 5.18 -9.64
N ARG A 675 22.07 5.47 -9.18
CA ARG A 675 21.77 5.60 -7.74
C ARG A 675 22.14 4.34 -6.97
N ASN A 676 21.87 3.17 -7.54
CA ASN A 676 22.18 1.88 -6.92
C ASN A 676 23.62 1.41 -7.11
N GLY A 677 24.48 2.19 -7.76
CA GLY A 677 25.86 1.83 -7.97
C GLY A 677 26.08 0.66 -8.96
N ILE A 678 25.09 0.36 -9.78
CA ILE A 678 25.16 -0.71 -10.79
C ILE A 678 26.00 -0.24 -11.99
N ILE A 679 25.90 1.04 -12.31
CA ILE A 679 26.73 1.71 -13.31
C ILE A 679 27.37 2.95 -12.66
N ASN A 680 28.46 3.45 -13.29
CA ASN A 680 29.21 4.63 -12.81
C ASN A 680 28.50 5.95 -13.12
#